data_72ca8e73270e19278bfad4de5114b8ad
#
_entry.id   72ca8e73270e19278bfad4de5114b8ad
#
_cell.length_a   1.000
_cell.length_b   1.000
_cell.length_c   1.000
_cell.angle_alpha   90.00
_cell.angle_beta   90.00
_cell.angle_gamma   90.00
#
_symmetry.space_group_name_H-M   'P 1'
#
loop_
_entity.id
_entity.type
_entity.pdbx_description
1 polymer ?
#
loop_
_entity_poly.entity_id
_entity_poly.type
_entity_poly.pdbx_seq_one_letter_code
_entity_poly.pdbx_strand_id
1 'polypeptide(L)'
;MNKTYYLTTPIYYPSGNPHIGHCYTTVACDTIARFKRMQGYDVMFLTGTDEHGQKIELKAAEKGVTPKEYVDEIVANFKRLWETMHISYDRFIRTTDDYHIETVQKIFKKLYEKGYIYKGTYKGKYCTPCESFWTESQLVDGKCPDCGREVKEANEEAYFLRLSDFADKIEKFLTETDYLQPKSRVNEMVNNFIKPGLEDLCVSRTSFTWGIPVDFDSKHVVYVWVDALSNYISALGYGNEKYNDFEKYWPADMHMTAKEIVRFHSIVWPIILMMLDLPLPKHLYGHGWINFNGDKMSKSKGNVVDPFVLCERYGVDAVRYQILRDMPYGSDCNFTNELMLTRINADLANDLGNLVSRTVAMADKYFGGTLPTDRVSDELDNQLIGMAQSLCDTVTPLIEQAQHSKAHEEIFKVISRANKYIDETAPWVLAKDESNNARLATVLYNLLETIRICSALLSPFMPATMPEVWEQIGAGAEDTAFDKLGTFGVLRADVTVKKGRVLFPRIDIKSEITELERLMKPKTVIKEDEDLDKAGIISIDDFAKVKLRTGEITACEKIKKSKKLLKIQVDDARGGRQIVSGIAEYYTPEELIGKKIIFVANLAPAKLCGEESNGMLLACDAGEKVQVVFLDKDTPNGSTVR
;
A
#
# COMPACT_ATOMS: atom_id res chain seq x y z
N MET A 1 -19.69 4.47 -31.52
CA MET A 1 -19.61 4.54 -30.05
C MET A 1 -18.19 4.16 -29.65
N ASN A 2 -17.53 4.93 -28.81
CA ASN A 2 -16.24 4.54 -28.25
C ASN A 2 -16.43 3.23 -27.48
N LYS A 3 -15.44 2.33 -27.54
CA LYS A 3 -15.44 1.11 -26.73
C LYS A 3 -15.36 1.50 -25.25
N THR A 4 -16.21 0.95 -24.42
CA THR A 4 -16.15 1.15 -22.96
C THR A 4 -15.15 0.21 -22.30
N TYR A 5 -14.64 0.61 -21.13
CA TYR A 5 -13.80 -0.24 -20.30
C TYR A 5 -14.08 0.04 -18.82
N TYR A 6 -14.59 -0.96 -18.09
CA TYR A 6 -14.89 -0.83 -16.66
C TYR A 6 -13.86 -1.60 -15.83
N LEU A 7 -13.15 -0.86 -14.99
CA LEU A 7 -12.05 -1.34 -14.18
C LEU A 7 -12.28 -0.97 -12.70
N THR A 8 -12.01 -1.88 -11.79
CA THR A 8 -12.17 -1.63 -10.35
C THR A 8 -10.97 -2.07 -9.52
N THR A 9 -10.66 -1.32 -8.45
CA THR A 9 -9.94 -1.85 -7.29
C THR A 9 -10.92 -2.60 -6.39
N PRO A 10 -10.46 -3.32 -5.33
CA PRO A 10 -11.31 -3.60 -4.19
C PRO A 10 -11.63 -2.29 -3.48
N ILE A 11 -12.72 -2.24 -2.75
CA ILE A 11 -12.96 -1.15 -1.81
C ILE A 11 -12.17 -1.41 -0.53
N TYR A 12 -11.54 -0.37 0.02
CA TYR A 12 -10.57 -0.50 1.10
C TYR A 12 -11.23 -0.40 2.46
N TYR A 13 -10.87 -1.30 3.38
CA TYR A 13 -11.39 -1.32 4.74
C TYR A 13 -10.72 -0.25 5.60
N PRO A 14 -11.42 0.84 6.02
CA PRO A 14 -10.82 2.01 6.67
C PRO A 14 -10.59 1.78 8.17
N SER A 15 -9.96 0.68 8.55
CA SER A 15 -9.59 0.39 9.94
C SER A 15 -8.32 1.13 10.41
N GLY A 16 -7.76 1.97 9.59
CA GLY A 16 -6.60 2.81 9.85
C GLY A 16 -6.11 3.52 8.58
N ASN A 17 -5.17 4.46 8.73
CA ASN A 17 -4.65 5.23 7.60
C ASN A 17 -4.08 4.33 6.49
N PRO A 18 -4.20 4.77 5.21
CA PRO A 18 -3.66 4.03 4.08
C PRO A 18 -2.12 3.92 4.15
N HIS A 19 -1.58 2.93 3.49
CA HIS A 19 -0.13 2.65 3.39
C HIS A 19 0.23 2.14 2.00
N ILE A 20 1.52 1.91 1.75
CA ILE A 20 2.05 1.54 0.42
C ILE A 20 1.37 0.29 -0.19
N GLY A 21 0.88 -0.65 0.64
CA GLY A 21 0.14 -1.82 0.16
C GLY A 21 -1.19 -1.47 -0.53
N HIS A 22 -1.89 -0.42 -0.08
CA HIS A 22 -3.08 0.09 -0.76
C HIS A 22 -2.72 0.80 -2.08
N CYS A 23 -1.53 1.46 -2.11
CA CYS A 23 -1.05 2.14 -3.31
C CYS A 23 -0.82 1.17 -4.47
N TYR A 24 -0.32 -0.04 -4.20
CA TYR A 24 0.00 -1.00 -5.27
C TYR A 24 -1.21 -1.30 -6.16
N THR A 25 -2.29 -1.80 -5.58
CA THR A 25 -3.51 -2.14 -6.33
C THR A 25 -4.05 -0.92 -7.08
N THR A 26 -4.10 0.24 -6.40
CA THR A 26 -4.70 1.45 -6.98
C THR A 26 -3.85 2.02 -8.10
N VAL A 27 -2.51 2.06 -7.96
CA VAL A 27 -1.59 2.53 -9.01
C VAL A 27 -1.58 1.57 -10.20
N ALA A 28 -1.66 0.25 -9.95
CA ALA A 28 -1.76 -0.73 -11.02
C ALA A 28 -3.04 -0.53 -11.85
N CYS A 29 -4.19 -0.35 -11.19
CA CYS A 29 -5.45 -0.04 -11.87
C CYS A 29 -5.41 1.31 -12.59
N ASP A 30 -4.86 2.35 -11.96
CA ASP A 30 -4.73 3.67 -12.57
C ASP A 30 -3.88 3.64 -13.84
N THR A 31 -2.80 2.86 -13.82
CA THR A 31 -1.94 2.65 -15.00
C THR A 31 -2.73 2.03 -16.15
N ILE A 32 -3.53 1.00 -15.90
CA ILE A 32 -4.38 0.37 -16.92
C ILE A 32 -5.45 1.35 -17.39
N ALA A 33 -6.11 2.08 -16.48
CA ALA A 33 -7.12 3.07 -16.83
C ALA A 33 -6.55 4.16 -17.75
N ARG A 34 -5.38 4.72 -17.42
CA ARG A 34 -4.69 5.70 -18.27
C ARG A 34 -4.30 5.11 -19.63
N PHE A 35 -3.78 3.89 -19.64
CA PHE A 35 -3.41 3.22 -20.88
C PHE A 35 -4.64 2.95 -21.76
N LYS A 36 -5.78 2.53 -21.20
CA LYS A 36 -7.02 2.35 -21.94
C LYS A 36 -7.60 3.68 -22.47
N ARG A 37 -7.50 4.77 -21.71
CA ARG A 37 -7.86 6.11 -22.20
C ARG A 37 -6.97 6.54 -23.35
N MET A 38 -5.66 6.27 -23.26
CA MET A 38 -4.71 6.51 -24.35
C MET A 38 -5.04 5.72 -25.62
N GLN A 39 -5.60 4.50 -25.49
CA GLN A 39 -6.15 3.70 -26.58
C GLN A 39 -7.51 4.21 -27.11
N GLY A 40 -8.08 5.27 -26.53
CA GLY A 40 -9.37 5.84 -26.94
C GLY A 40 -10.61 5.17 -26.35
N TYR A 41 -10.47 4.36 -25.29
CA TYR A 41 -11.62 3.79 -24.57
C TYR A 41 -12.28 4.85 -23.69
N ASP A 42 -13.60 4.72 -23.56
CA ASP A 42 -14.39 5.42 -22.53
C ASP A 42 -14.30 4.58 -21.23
N VAL A 43 -13.47 5.03 -20.32
CA VAL A 43 -13.08 4.27 -19.11
C VAL A 43 -13.91 4.70 -17.90
N MET A 44 -14.46 3.73 -17.18
CA MET A 44 -14.98 3.89 -15.83
C MET A 44 -14.01 3.21 -14.86
N PHE A 45 -13.29 3.98 -14.06
CA PHE A 45 -12.40 3.49 -13.01
C PHE A 45 -13.02 3.73 -11.64
N LEU A 46 -13.43 2.63 -10.97
CA LEU A 46 -14.06 2.64 -9.64
C LEU A 46 -13.05 2.25 -8.56
N THR A 47 -13.04 3.03 -7.49
CA THR A 47 -12.41 2.69 -6.21
C THR A 47 -13.32 3.13 -5.07
N GLY A 48 -12.98 2.83 -3.80
CA GLY A 48 -13.82 3.23 -2.68
C GLY A 48 -13.39 2.65 -1.35
N THR A 49 -14.31 2.74 -0.38
CA THR A 49 -14.11 2.26 0.99
C THR A 49 -15.25 1.36 1.46
N ASP A 50 -14.87 0.25 2.12
CA ASP A 50 -15.76 -0.70 2.81
C ASP A 50 -15.82 -0.31 4.29
N GLU A 51 -16.92 0.31 4.71
CA GLU A 51 -16.98 1.10 5.94
C GLU A 51 -17.78 0.44 7.06
N HIS A 52 -18.46 -0.68 6.81
CA HIS A 52 -19.26 -1.39 7.78
C HIS A 52 -18.47 -2.50 8.51
N GLY A 53 -19.06 -3.05 9.59
CA GLY A 53 -18.53 -4.21 10.29
C GLY A 53 -18.11 -3.95 11.73
N GLN A 54 -18.00 -5.04 12.47
CA GLN A 54 -17.71 -5.04 13.92
C GLN A 54 -16.38 -4.36 14.28
N LYS A 55 -15.37 -4.54 13.43
CA LYS A 55 -14.03 -3.97 13.68
C LYS A 55 -14.04 -2.43 13.65
N ILE A 56 -14.82 -1.83 12.76
CA ILE A 56 -15.00 -0.36 12.70
C ILE A 56 -15.73 0.12 13.95
N GLU A 57 -16.84 -0.56 14.34
CA GLU A 57 -17.59 -0.24 15.56
C GLU A 57 -16.70 -0.23 16.80
N LEU A 58 -15.86 -1.28 16.96
CA LEU A 58 -14.90 -1.38 18.06
C LEU A 58 -13.84 -0.27 18.03
N LYS A 59 -13.30 0.05 16.84
CA LYS A 59 -12.30 1.12 16.69
C LYS A 59 -12.86 2.52 16.97
N ALA A 60 -14.09 2.76 16.58
CA ALA A 60 -14.78 4.00 16.89
C ALA A 60 -15.01 4.13 18.40
N ALA A 61 -15.46 3.05 19.06
CA ALA A 61 -15.65 3.01 20.52
C ALA A 61 -14.33 3.23 21.28
N GLU A 62 -13.21 2.63 20.83
CA GLU A 62 -11.88 2.87 21.40
C GLU A 62 -11.46 4.36 21.33
N LYS A 63 -11.90 5.09 20.28
CA LYS A 63 -11.63 6.53 20.13
C LYS A 63 -12.69 7.44 20.77
N GLY A 64 -13.80 6.89 21.27
CA GLY A 64 -14.90 7.65 21.85
C GLY A 64 -15.72 8.46 20.82
N VAL A 65 -15.75 8.04 19.57
CA VAL A 65 -16.51 8.68 18.45
C VAL A 65 -17.52 7.71 17.85
N THR A 66 -18.44 8.22 17.04
CA THR A 66 -19.34 7.36 16.27
C THR A 66 -18.59 6.63 15.14
N PRO A 67 -19.06 5.44 14.69
CA PRO A 67 -18.46 4.76 13.56
C PRO A 67 -18.39 5.62 12.29
N LYS A 68 -19.42 6.46 12.04
CA LYS A 68 -19.45 7.37 10.88
C LYS A 68 -18.35 8.43 10.95
N GLU A 69 -18.18 9.08 12.10
CA GLU A 69 -17.10 10.06 12.32
C GLU A 69 -15.72 9.42 12.16
N TYR A 70 -15.56 8.20 12.69
CA TYR A 70 -14.31 7.45 12.56
C TYR A 70 -13.94 7.19 11.08
N VAL A 71 -14.89 6.66 10.28
CA VAL A 71 -14.61 6.35 8.87
C VAL A 71 -14.46 7.61 8.04
N ASP A 72 -15.18 8.71 8.33
CA ASP A 72 -15.05 9.98 7.61
C ASP A 72 -13.62 10.55 7.68
N GLU A 73 -12.99 10.50 8.86
CA GLU A 73 -11.59 10.90 9.04
C GLU A 73 -10.63 10.05 8.18
N ILE A 74 -10.79 8.73 8.23
CA ILE A 74 -9.92 7.81 7.50
C ILE A 74 -10.12 7.91 5.98
N VAL A 75 -11.37 8.03 5.53
CA VAL A 75 -11.70 8.19 4.09
C VAL A 75 -11.10 9.47 3.52
N ALA A 76 -11.10 10.57 4.29
CA ALA A 76 -10.43 11.80 3.87
C ALA A 76 -8.93 11.56 3.61
N ASN A 77 -8.26 10.74 4.43
CA ASN A 77 -6.85 10.38 4.22
C ASN A 77 -6.65 9.48 2.98
N PHE A 78 -7.59 8.56 2.67
CA PHE A 78 -7.55 7.79 1.41
C PHE A 78 -7.66 8.71 0.20
N LYS A 79 -8.64 9.62 0.19
CA LYS A 79 -8.83 10.57 -0.93
C LYS A 79 -7.61 11.47 -1.13
N ARG A 80 -7.05 12.00 -0.02
CA ARG A 80 -5.82 12.79 -0.07
C ARG A 80 -4.63 11.98 -0.63
N LEU A 81 -4.51 10.70 -0.25
CA LEU A 81 -3.47 9.84 -0.81
C LEU A 81 -3.65 9.61 -2.31
N TRP A 82 -4.88 9.35 -2.76
CA TRP A 82 -5.17 9.16 -4.19
C TRP A 82 -4.90 10.43 -5.01
N GLU A 83 -5.20 11.61 -4.46
CA GLU A 83 -4.82 12.88 -5.05
C GLU A 83 -3.29 13.02 -5.13
N THR A 84 -2.57 12.79 -4.03
CA THR A 84 -1.10 12.82 -3.99
C THR A 84 -0.47 11.85 -4.99
N MET A 85 -1.04 10.65 -5.14
CA MET A 85 -0.57 9.61 -6.06
C MET A 85 -1.04 9.83 -7.51
N HIS A 86 -1.73 10.92 -7.80
CA HIS A 86 -2.32 11.25 -9.12
C HIS A 86 -3.25 10.14 -9.65
N ILE A 87 -4.04 9.51 -8.79
CA ILE A 87 -5.00 8.48 -9.20
C ILE A 87 -6.17 9.12 -9.95
N SER A 88 -6.45 8.62 -11.14
CA SER A 88 -7.45 9.15 -12.07
C SER A 88 -8.77 8.39 -12.03
N TYR A 89 -9.24 8.00 -10.83
CA TYR A 89 -10.54 7.33 -10.70
C TYR A 89 -11.69 8.25 -11.14
N ASP A 90 -12.71 7.64 -11.75
CA ASP A 90 -13.92 8.35 -12.17
C ASP A 90 -14.95 8.37 -11.05
N ARG A 91 -14.95 7.34 -10.20
CA ARG A 91 -15.92 7.21 -9.10
C ARG A 91 -15.27 6.63 -7.84
N PHE A 92 -15.58 7.26 -6.72
CA PHE A 92 -15.22 6.80 -5.38
C PHE A 92 -16.48 6.46 -4.62
N ILE A 93 -16.72 5.16 -4.36
CA ILE A 93 -17.90 4.70 -3.62
C ILE A 93 -17.56 4.53 -2.13
N ARG A 94 -18.54 4.82 -1.29
CA ARG A 94 -18.55 4.50 0.14
C ARG A 94 -19.70 3.54 0.42
N THR A 95 -19.48 2.48 1.17
CA THR A 95 -20.59 1.58 1.52
C THR A 95 -21.63 2.24 2.44
N THR A 96 -21.29 3.38 3.04
CA THR A 96 -22.20 4.26 3.80
C THR A 96 -22.99 5.24 2.94
N ASP A 97 -22.82 5.26 1.62
CA ASP A 97 -23.64 6.09 0.71
C ASP A 97 -25.06 5.53 0.63
N ASP A 98 -26.07 6.40 0.76
CA ASP A 98 -27.50 6.01 0.80
C ASP A 98 -27.93 5.16 -0.41
N TYR A 99 -27.47 5.51 -1.62
CA TYR A 99 -27.80 4.77 -2.84
C TYR A 99 -27.21 3.35 -2.85
N HIS A 100 -26.07 3.16 -2.18
CA HIS A 100 -25.46 1.84 -2.04
C HIS A 100 -26.25 1.00 -1.02
N ILE A 101 -26.59 1.57 0.12
CA ILE A 101 -27.43 0.93 1.15
C ILE A 101 -28.75 0.46 0.53
N GLU A 102 -29.44 1.32 -0.22
CA GLU A 102 -30.67 1.00 -0.92
C GLU A 102 -30.50 -0.18 -1.90
N THR A 103 -29.41 -0.16 -2.67
CA THR A 103 -29.09 -1.24 -3.62
C THR A 103 -28.88 -2.57 -2.91
N VAL A 104 -28.07 -2.59 -1.83
CA VAL A 104 -27.78 -3.81 -1.08
C VAL A 104 -29.05 -4.40 -0.46
N GLN A 105 -29.92 -3.57 0.11
CA GLN A 105 -31.22 -4.00 0.63
C GLN A 105 -32.09 -4.65 -0.45
N LYS A 106 -32.16 -4.04 -1.62
CA LYS A 106 -32.89 -4.59 -2.78
C LYS A 106 -32.31 -5.92 -3.27
N ILE A 107 -30.97 -6.03 -3.34
CA ILE A 107 -30.28 -7.28 -3.70
C ILE A 107 -30.62 -8.37 -2.68
N PHE A 108 -30.43 -8.10 -1.39
CA PHE A 108 -30.67 -9.06 -0.32
C PHE A 108 -32.12 -9.56 -0.33
N LYS A 109 -33.09 -8.66 -0.44
CA LYS A 109 -34.52 -8.98 -0.55
C LYS A 109 -34.83 -9.81 -1.79
N LYS A 110 -34.31 -9.44 -2.97
CA LYS A 110 -34.52 -10.19 -4.22
C LYS A 110 -33.98 -11.62 -4.12
N LEU A 111 -32.80 -11.80 -3.50
CA LEU A 111 -32.22 -13.13 -3.28
C LEU A 111 -33.05 -13.95 -2.28
N TYR A 112 -33.60 -13.32 -1.24
CA TYR A 112 -34.50 -13.96 -0.29
C TYR A 112 -35.83 -14.40 -0.97
N GLU A 113 -36.45 -13.52 -1.73
CA GLU A 113 -37.68 -13.81 -2.46
C GLU A 113 -37.53 -14.92 -3.51
N LYS A 114 -36.34 -15.03 -4.13
CA LYS A 114 -35.98 -16.13 -5.04
C LYS A 114 -35.63 -17.45 -4.31
N GLY A 115 -35.60 -17.46 -2.98
CA GLY A 115 -35.25 -18.63 -2.17
C GLY A 115 -33.75 -18.97 -2.11
N TYR A 116 -32.89 -18.09 -2.61
CA TYR A 116 -31.42 -18.25 -2.51
C TYR A 116 -30.87 -17.84 -1.14
N ILE A 117 -31.61 -17.03 -0.39
CA ILE A 117 -31.31 -16.73 1.02
C ILE A 117 -32.38 -17.40 1.89
N TYR A 118 -31.95 -18.06 2.98
CA TYR A 118 -32.82 -18.69 3.95
C TYR A 118 -32.34 -18.43 5.38
N LYS A 119 -33.24 -18.49 6.36
CA LYS A 119 -32.94 -18.26 7.77
C LYS A 119 -32.55 -19.56 8.46
N GLY A 120 -31.51 -19.53 9.27
CA GLY A 120 -30.97 -20.66 10.00
C GLY A 120 -30.22 -20.22 11.26
N THR A 121 -29.46 -21.14 11.85
CA THR A 121 -28.59 -20.85 13.01
C THR A 121 -27.15 -21.17 12.64
N TYR A 122 -26.29 -20.17 12.72
CA TYR A 122 -24.87 -20.36 12.56
C TYR A 122 -24.25 -20.92 13.84
N LYS A 123 -23.47 -21.99 13.70
CA LYS A 123 -22.63 -22.55 14.77
C LYS A 123 -21.25 -22.81 14.20
N GLY A 124 -20.24 -22.09 14.68
CA GLY A 124 -18.88 -22.24 14.17
C GLY A 124 -17.92 -21.23 14.78
N LYS A 125 -16.81 -21.01 14.11
CA LYS A 125 -15.74 -20.11 14.55
C LYS A 125 -15.74 -18.83 13.72
N TYR A 126 -15.53 -17.70 14.35
CA TYR A 126 -15.48 -16.40 13.71
C TYR A 126 -14.18 -15.65 14.02
N CYS A 127 -13.51 -15.19 12.98
CA CYS A 127 -12.33 -14.35 13.09
C CYS A 127 -12.72 -12.87 12.97
N THR A 128 -12.79 -12.14 14.08
CA THR A 128 -13.14 -10.71 14.07
C THR A 128 -12.18 -9.85 13.22
N PRO A 129 -10.83 -10.07 13.23
CA PRO A 129 -9.94 -9.27 12.40
C PRO A 129 -10.09 -9.45 10.89
N CYS A 130 -10.49 -10.64 10.43
CA CYS A 130 -10.71 -10.95 9.01
C CYS A 130 -12.19 -10.87 8.62
N GLU A 131 -13.06 -10.72 9.62
CA GLU A 131 -14.53 -10.79 9.46
C GLU A 131 -14.98 -12.03 8.67
N SER A 132 -14.37 -13.18 8.97
CA SER A 132 -14.58 -14.44 8.25
C SER A 132 -15.04 -15.55 9.17
N PHE A 133 -15.99 -16.34 8.67
CA PHE A 133 -16.47 -17.56 9.32
C PHE A 133 -15.63 -18.77 8.89
N TRP A 134 -15.40 -19.67 9.84
CA TRP A 134 -14.62 -20.89 9.64
C TRP A 134 -15.27 -22.08 10.32
N THR A 135 -15.25 -23.22 9.66
CA THR A 135 -15.57 -24.50 10.30
C THR A 135 -14.35 -24.98 11.09
N GLU A 136 -14.54 -25.87 12.06
CA GLU A 136 -13.45 -26.46 12.85
C GLU A 136 -12.38 -27.12 11.97
N SER A 137 -12.81 -27.76 10.86
CA SER A 137 -11.92 -28.44 9.91
C SER A 137 -11.08 -27.48 9.04
N GLN A 138 -11.48 -26.23 8.93
CA GLN A 138 -10.77 -25.22 8.14
C GLN A 138 -9.71 -24.45 8.95
N LEU A 139 -9.72 -24.60 10.28
CA LEU A 139 -8.74 -23.94 11.15
C LEU A 139 -7.36 -24.58 11.00
N VAL A 140 -6.32 -23.76 11.09
CA VAL A 140 -4.92 -24.20 11.16
C VAL A 140 -4.44 -24.02 12.61
N ASP A 141 -4.10 -25.13 13.28
CA ASP A 141 -3.74 -25.14 14.70
C ASP A 141 -4.77 -24.43 15.61
N GLY A 142 -6.06 -24.56 15.31
CA GLY A 142 -7.16 -23.92 16.03
C GLY A 142 -7.30 -22.41 15.79
N LYS A 143 -6.59 -21.86 14.81
CA LYS A 143 -6.54 -20.43 14.48
C LYS A 143 -7.06 -20.15 13.07
N CYS A 144 -7.35 -18.88 12.82
CA CYS A 144 -7.78 -18.40 11.50
C CYS A 144 -6.71 -18.69 10.43
N PRO A 145 -7.05 -19.41 9.34
CA PRO A 145 -6.09 -19.75 8.29
C PRO A 145 -5.57 -18.53 7.53
N ASP A 146 -6.35 -17.43 7.47
CA ASP A 146 -5.96 -16.22 6.72
C ASP A 146 -4.95 -15.34 7.49
N CYS A 147 -5.10 -15.23 8.82
CA CYS A 147 -4.29 -14.28 9.59
C CYS A 147 -3.57 -14.89 10.80
N GLY A 148 -3.75 -16.18 11.10
CA GLY A 148 -3.11 -16.89 12.21
C GLY A 148 -3.57 -16.47 13.61
N ARG A 149 -4.65 -15.65 13.74
CA ARG A 149 -5.16 -15.17 15.03
C ARG A 149 -6.20 -16.09 15.60
N GLU A 150 -6.43 -15.94 16.91
CA GLU A 150 -7.49 -16.62 17.66
C GLU A 150 -8.87 -16.36 17.04
N VAL A 151 -9.71 -17.40 17.00
CA VAL A 151 -11.11 -17.33 16.56
C VAL A 151 -12.04 -17.46 17.76
N LYS A 152 -13.21 -16.86 17.68
CA LYS A 152 -14.25 -16.92 18.73
C LYS A 152 -15.37 -17.84 18.30
N GLU A 153 -16.02 -18.49 19.26
CA GLU A 153 -17.25 -19.21 18.98
C GLU A 153 -18.36 -18.22 18.58
N ALA A 154 -19.09 -18.54 17.53
CA ALA A 154 -20.28 -17.83 17.10
C ALA A 154 -21.46 -18.80 17.08
N ASN A 155 -22.53 -18.43 17.78
CA ASN A 155 -23.79 -19.18 17.78
C ASN A 155 -24.90 -18.13 17.76
N GLU A 156 -25.41 -17.84 16.56
CA GLU A 156 -26.41 -16.79 16.37
C GLU A 156 -27.40 -17.18 15.25
N GLU A 157 -28.62 -16.65 15.35
CA GLU A 157 -29.59 -16.71 14.24
C GLU A 157 -29.03 -15.88 13.09
N ALA A 158 -29.06 -16.40 11.88
CA ALA A 158 -28.50 -15.74 10.71
C ALA A 158 -29.23 -16.14 9.43
N TYR A 159 -29.05 -15.34 8.40
CA TYR A 159 -29.42 -15.70 7.03
C TYR A 159 -28.23 -16.33 6.31
N PHE A 160 -28.52 -17.31 5.45
CA PHE A 160 -27.54 -18.07 4.68
C PHE A 160 -27.82 -17.93 3.19
N LEU A 161 -26.75 -17.76 2.39
CA LEU A 161 -26.78 -17.75 0.94
C LEU A 161 -26.41 -19.15 0.42
N ARG A 162 -27.25 -19.75 -0.44
CA ARG A 162 -27.11 -21.09 -1.01
C ARG A 162 -25.99 -21.18 -2.03
N LEU A 163 -24.74 -21.05 -1.59
CA LEU A 163 -23.58 -21.20 -2.48
C LEU A 163 -23.44 -22.64 -2.98
N SER A 164 -23.78 -23.62 -2.14
CA SER A 164 -23.68 -25.05 -2.46
C SER A 164 -24.42 -25.47 -3.73
N ASP A 165 -25.58 -24.83 -4.04
CA ASP A 165 -26.36 -25.09 -5.24
C ASP A 165 -25.65 -24.67 -6.55
N PHE A 166 -24.58 -23.92 -6.45
CA PHE A 166 -23.81 -23.38 -7.58
C PHE A 166 -22.40 -23.96 -7.73
N ALA A 167 -22.04 -24.98 -6.94
CA ALA A 167 -20.69 -25.56 -6.92
C ALA A 167 -20.21 -25.96 -8.33
N ASP A 168 -20.99 -26.75 -9.07
CA ASP A 168 -20.63 -27.21 -10.41
C ASP A 168 -20.53 -26.06 -11.42
N LYS A 169 -21.42 -25.06 -11.30
CA LYS A 169 -21.44 -23.91 -12.21
C LYS A 169 -20.20 -23.03 -12.01
N ILE A 170 -19.82 -22.79 -10.75
CA ILE A 170 -18.67 -21.94 -10.44
C ILE A 170 -17.36 -22.66 -10.74
N GLU A 171 -17.24 -23.98 -10.50
CA GLU A 171 -16.09 -24.77 -10.89
C GLU A 171 -15.88 -24.69 -12.41
N LYS A 172 -16.93 -24.93 -13.18
CA LYS A 172 -16.89 -24.83 -14.64
C LYS A 172 -16.49 -23.44 -15.10
N PHE A 173 -17.07 -22.38 -14.53
CA PHE A 173 -16.73 -21.00 -14.86
C PHE A 173 -15.26 -20.71 -14.63
N LEU A 174 -14.71 -21.11 -13.47
CA LEU A 174 -13.31 -20.87 -13.14
C LEU A 174 -12.31 -21.68 -13.98
N THR A 175 -12.68 -22.90 -14.36
CA THR A 175 -11.78 -23.82 -15.08
C THR A 175 -11.83 -23.66 -16.62
N GLU A 176 -12.99 -23.29 -17.18
CA GLU A 176 -13.20 -23.21 -18.61
C GLU A 176 -13.06 -21.78 -19.18
N THR A 177 -12.88 -20.77 -18.32
CA THR A 177 -12.68 -19.38 -18.75
C THR A 177 -11.34 -18.81 -18.29
N ASP A 178 -10.98 -17.64 -18.82
CA ASP A 178 -9.82 -16.87 -18.36
C ASP A 178 -10.18 -15.83 -17.30
N TYR A 179 -11.32 -16.02 -16.60
CA TYR A 179 -11.82 -15.07 -15.61
C TYR A 179 -10.79 -14.81 -14.50
N LEU A 180 -10.32 -15.87 -13.83
CA LEU A 180 -9.41 -15.73 -12.69
C LEU A 180 -7.94 -15.87 -13.12
N GLN A 181 -7.16 -14.85 -12.82
CA GLN A 181 -5.74 -14.78 -13.11
C GLN A 181 -4.92 -14.42 -11.85
N PRO A 182 -3.71 -14.96 -11.67
CA PRO A 182 -3.07 -16.01 -12.49
C PRO A 182 -3.75 -17.38 -12.30
N LYS A 183 -3.53 -18.30 -13.25
CA LYS A 183 -4.14 -19.65 -13.22
C LYS A 183 -3.84 -20.47 -11.95
N SER A 184 -2.75 -20.16 -11.24
CA SER A 184 -2.47 -20.77 -9.93
C SER A 184 -3.58 -20.51 -8.90
N ARG A 185 -4.25 -19.35 -8.99
CA ARG A 185 -5.40 -19.03 -8.12
C ARG A 185 -6.63 -19.86 -8.42
N VAL A 186 -6.84 -20.26 -9.68
CA VAL A 186 -7.92 -21.19 -10.06
C VAL A 186 -7.73 -22.52 -9.31
N ASN A 187 -6.53 -23.09 -9.37
CA ASN A 187 -6.23 -24.35 -8.68
C ASN A 187 -6.43 -24.23 -7.16
N GLU A 188 -6.01 -23.11 -6.57
CA GLU A 188 -6.21 -22.81 -5.15
C GLU A 188 -7.70 -22.77 -4.78
N MET A 189 -8.52 -22.04 -5.52
CA MET A 189 -9.96 -21.90 -5.26
C MET A 189 -10.70 -23.23 -5.44
N VAL A 190 -10.43 -23.93 -6.53
CA VAL A 190 -11.09 -25.20 -6.83
C VAL A 190 -10.72 -26.27 -5.81
N ASN A 191 -9.44 -26.44 -5.50
CA ASN A 191 -9.01 -27.53 -4.62
C ASN A 191 -9.29 -27.28 -3.13
N ASN A 192 -9.25 -26.01 -2.69
CA ASN A 192 -9.39 -25.70 -1.27
C ASN A 192 -10.84 -25.37 -0.85
N PHE A 193 -11.68 -24.89 -1.78
CA PHE A 193 -13.02 -24.41 -1.43
C PHE A 193 -14.16 -25.07 -2.18
N ILE A 194 -13.98 -25.53 -3.43
CA ILE A 194 -15.08 -26.10 -4.21
C ILE A 194 -15.11 -27.61 -4.10
N LYS A 195 -14.00 -28.31 -4.39
CA LYS A 195 -13.94 -29.78 -4.35
C LYS A 195 -14.19 -30.42 -2.97
N PRO A 196 -13.77 -29.80 -1.85
CA PRO A 196 -14.12 -30.34 -0.53
C PRO A 196 -15.61 -30.27 -0.19
N GLY A 197 -16.40 -29.54 -0.98
CA GLY A 197 -17.80 -29.22 -0.81
C GLY A 197 -17.98 -27.73 -0.50
N LEU A 198 -18.62 -27.03 -1.42
CA LEU A 198 -18.92 -25.60 -1.23
C LEU A 198 -20.05 -25.46 -0.21
N GLU A 199 -19.77 -24.81 0.91
CA GLU A 199 -20.74 -24.58 1.98
C GLU A 199 -21.55 -23.28 1.76
N ASP A 200 -22.78 -23.25 2.26
CA ASP A 200 -23.61 -22.04 2.25
C ASP A 200 -22.99 -20.95 3.14
N LEU A 201 -23.03 -19.72 2.67
CA LEU A 201 -22.41 -18.58 3.34
C LEU A 201 -23.39 -17.90 4.28
N CYS A 202 -23.00 -17.70 5.55
CA CYS A 202 -23.72 -16.83 6.46
C CYS A 202 -23.63 -15.39 5.96
N VAL A 203 -24.80 -14.74 5.71
CA VAL A 203 -24.89 -13.42 5.05
C VAL A 203 -25.57 -12.37 5.91
N SER A 204 -25.80 -12.64 7.20
CA SER A 204 -26.25 -11.62 8.16
C SER A 204 -25.64 -11.80 9.53
N ARG A 205 -25.69 -10.75 10.34
CA ARG A 205 -25.19 -10.72 11.72
C ARG A 205 -26.19 -10.05 12.64
N THR A 206 -26.19 -10.48 13.91
CA THR A 206 -26.98 -9.86 15.00
C THR A 206 -26.10 -9.36 16.15
N SER A 207 -24.79 -9.66 16.09
CA SER A 207 -23.85 -9.39 17.19
C SER A 207 -23.27 -7.97 17.21
N PHE A 208 -23.56 -7.15 16.21
CA PHE A 208 -23.19 -5.74 16.11
C PHE A 208 -24.23 -4.97 15.28
N THR A 209 -24.18 -3.63 15.33
CA THR A 209 -25.20 -2.76 14.72
C THR A 209 -24.69 -1.89 13.56
N TRP A 210 -23.37 -1.71 13.46
CA TRP A 210 -22.77 -0.92 12.38
C TRP A 210 -22.71 -1.72 11.07
N GLY A 211 -23.79 -1.69 10.31
CA GLY A 211 -23.97 -2.39 9.04
C GLY A 211 -25.28 -1.99 8.38
N ILE A 212 -25.53 -2.48 7.18
CA ILE A 212 -26.79 -2.24 6.44
C ILE A 212 -27.89 -3.11 7.05
N PRO A 213 -28.96 -2.53 7.62
CA PRO A 213 -30.05 -3.32 8.19
C PRO A 213 -30.80 -4.08 7.10
N VAL A 214 -31.18 -5.32 7.39
CA VAL A 214 -32.10 -6.09 6.54
C VAL A 214 -33.49 -5.44 6.66
N ASP A 215 -34.05 -4.94 5.56
CA ASP A 215 -35.26 -4.11 5.55
C ASP A 215 -36.51 -4.80 6.13
N PHE A 216 -36.66 -6.12 5.96
CA PHE A 216 -37.77 -6.93 6.46
C PHE A 216 -37.44 -7.64 7.81
N ASP A 217 -36.24 -7.53 8.35
CA ASP A 217 -35.84 -8.08 9.67
C ASP A 217 -34.72 -7.24 10.29
N SER A 218 -35.10 -6.13 10.89
CA SER A 218 -34.18 -5.10 11.43
C SER A 218 -33.27 -5.56 12.59
N LYS A 219 -33.45 -6.79 13.10
CA LYS A 219 -32.52 -7.39 14.06
C LYS A 219 -31.19 -7.81 13.42
N HIS A 220 -31.20 -7.97 12.10
CA HIS A 220 -30.06 -8.40 11.33
C HIS A 220 -29.45 -7.23 10.55
N VAL A 221 -28.11 -7.19 10.50
CA VAL A 221 -27.38 -6.40 9.50
C VAL A 221 -26.82 -7.33 8.44
N VAL A 222 -26.74 -6.84 7.20
CA VAL A 222 -26.17 -7.58 6.06
C VAL A 222 -24.69 -7.84 6.34
N TYR A 223 -24.25 -9.04 6.02
CA TYR A 223 -22.84 -9.43 6.16
C TYR A 223 -21.96 -8.65 5.19
N VAL A 224 -20.81 -8.21 5.68
CA VAL A 224 -19.89 -7.30 5.01
C VAL A 224 -19.55 -7.66 3.56
N TRP A 225 -19.47 -8.94 3.22
CA TRP A 225 -19.11 -9.35 1.85
C TRP A 225 -20.25 -9.22 0.84
N VAL A 226 -21.52 -9.37 1.24
CA VAL A 226 -22.65 -9.06 0.35
C VAL A 226 -22.75 -7.56 0.14
N ASP A 227 -22.53 -6.79 1.21
CA ASP A 227 -22.43 -5.34 1.17
C ASP A 227 -21.26 -4.90 0.25
N ALA A 228 -20.03 -5.28 0.58
CA ALA A 228 -18.85 -4.88 -0.14
C ALA A 228 -18.87 -5.26 -1.63
N LEU A 229 -19.25 -6.51 -1.98
CA LEU A 229 -19.26 -6.96 -3.38
C LEU A 229 -20.29 -6.25 -4.25
N SER A 230 -21.41 -5.83 -3.65
CA SER A 230 -22.47 -5.10 -4.38
C SER A 230 -22.04 -3.72 -4.86
N ASN A 231 -20.92 -3.17 -4.35
CA ASN A 231 -20.40 -1.87 -4.76
C ASN A 231 -20.16 -1.77 -6.27
N TYR A 232 -19.72 -2.86 -6.90
CA TYR A 232 -19.34 -2.89 -8.31
C TYR A 232 -20.50 -2.60 -9.26
N ILE A 233 -21.73 -2.87 -8.84
CA ILE A 233 -22.93 -2.60 -9.62
C ILE A 233 -23.74 -1.41 -9.08
N SER A 234 -23.77 -1.21 -7.76
CA SER A 234 -24.48 -0.06 -7.17
C SER A 234 -23.84 1.26 -7.61
N ALA A 235 -22.51 1.31 -7.72
CA ALA A 235 -21.79 2.46 -8.23
C ALA A 235 -22.14 2.82 -9.68
N LEU A 236 -22.70 1.90 -10.46
CA LEU A 236 -23.16 2.14 -11.83
C LEU A 236 -24.66 2.48 -11.92
N GLY A 237 -25.40 2.39 -10.79
CA GLY A 237 -26.83 2.67 -10.76
C GLY A 237 -27.74 1.43 -10.76
N TYR A 238 -27.19 0.21 -10.63
CA TYR A 238 -28.01 -0.97 -10.45
C TYR A 238 -28.83 -0.86 -9.16
N GLY A 239 -30.14 -0.93 -9.26
CA GLY A 239 -31.04 -0.90 -8.11
C GLY A 239 -31.21 0.47 -7.44
N ASN A 240 -30.66 1.54 -7.99
CA ASN A 240 -30.79 2.92 -7.47
C ASN A 240 -30.96 3.93 -8.63
N GLU A 241 -31.32 5.16 -8.27
CA GLU A 241 -31.52 6.24 -9.25
C GLU A 241 -30.37 7.26 -9.25
N LYS A 242 -29.31 7.01 -8.49
CA LYS A 242 -28.16 7.92 -8.39
C LYS A 242 -27.38 8.02 -9.70
N TYR A 243 -27.21 6.89 -10.38
CA TYR A 243 -26.49 6.77 -11.64
C TYR A 243 -27.30 5.94 -12.64
N ASN A 244 -27.00 6.07 -13.92
CA ASN A 244 -27.63 5.34 -15.02
C ASN A 244 -26.58 4.71 -15.96
N ASP A 245 -25.42 4.36 -15.42
CA ASP A 245 -24.27 3.88 -16.18
C ASP A 245 -24.20 2.36 -16.29
N PHE A 246 -25.12 1.63 -15.62
CA PHE A 246 -25.05 0.17 -15.52
C PHE A 246 -25.04 -0.50 -16.91
N GLU A 247 -26.00 -0.21 -17.76
CA GLU A 247 -26.11 -0.80 -19.10
C GLU A 247 -24.93 -0.40 -20.02
N LYS A 248 -24.26 0.71 -19.72
CA LYS A 248 -23.14 1.21 -20.50
C LYS A 248 -21.84 0.48 -20.19
N TYR A 249 -21.58 0.21 -18.90
CA TYR A 249 -20.26 -0.27 -18.46
C TYR A 249 -20.28 -1.71 -17.93
N TRP A 250 -21.44 -2.24 -17.47
CA TRP A 250 -21.48 -3.62 -17.02
C TRP A 250 -21.60 -4.61 -18.18
N PRO A 251 -20.91 -5.76 -18.20
CA PRO A 251 -20.07 -6.32 -17.13
C PRO A 251 -18.67 -5.67 -17.08
N ALA A 252 -18.07 -5.70 -15.87
CA ALA A 252 -16.72 -5.21 -15.68
C ALA A 252 -15.70 -5.94 -16.55
N ASP A 253 -14.79 -5.18 -17.16
CA ASP A 253 -13.69 -5.75 -17.93
C ASP A 253 -12.62 -6.33 -17.00
N MET A 254 -12.39 -5.69 -15.84
CA MET A 254 -11.38 -6.12 -14.88
C MET A 254 -11.75 -5.76 -13.45
N HIS A 255 -11.73 -6.74 -12.56
CA HIS A 255 -11.58 -6.55 -11.12
C HIS A 255 -10.13 -6.87 -10.73
N MET A 256 -9.48 -6.01 -9.97
CA MET A 256 -8.15 -6.29 -9.40
C MET A 256 -8.24 -6.36 -7.89
N THR A 257 -7.69 -7.41 -7.28
CA THR A 257 -7.71 -7.62 -5.83
C THR A 257 -6.41 -8.21 -5.31
N ALA A 258 -6.16 -8.07 -4.01
CA ALA A 258 -5.10 -8.82 -3.36
C ALA A 258 -5.55 -10.27 -3.06
N LYS A 259 -4.59 -11.18 -2.96
CA LYS A 259 -4.85 -12.64 -2.88
C LYS A 259 -5.76 -13.07 -1.73
N GLU A 260 -5.77 -12.36 -0.60
CA GLU A 260 -6.57 -12.69 0.59
C GLU A 260 -8.08 -12.58 0.38
N ILE A 261 -8.52 -11.80 -0.61
CA ILE A 261 -9.94 -11.60 -0.91
C ILE A 261 -10.38 -12.22 -2.23
N VAL A 262 -9.46 -12.93 -2.92
CA VAL A 262 -9.77 -13.62 -4.19
C VAL A 262 -10.93 -14.59 -4.03
N ARG A 263 -11.04 -15.32 -2.90
CA ARG A 263 -12.14 -16.27 -2.66
C ARG A 263 -13.51 -15.60 -2.81
N PHE A 264 -13.70 -14.44 -2.23
CA PHE A 264 -14.98 -13.72 -2.28
C PHE A 264 -15.27 -13.19 -3.68
N HIS A 265 -14.26 -12.71 -4.39
CA HIS A 265 -14.41 -12.17 -5.74
C HIS A 265 -14.53 -13.25 -6.82
N SER A 266 -13.93 -14.44 -6.62
CA SER A 266 -13.94 -15.51 -7.61
C SER A 266 -15.07 -16.52 -7.42
N ILE A 267 -15.58 -16.68 -6.19
CA ILE A 267 -16.63 -17.64 -5.86
C ILE A 267 -17.93 -16.91 -5.51
N VAL A 268 -17.93 -16.10 -4.46
CA VAL A 268 -19.15 -15.50 -3.92
C VAL A 268 -19.75 -14.49 -4.89
N TRP A 269 -18.95 -13.58 -5.43
CA TRP A 269 -19.43 -12.54 -6.32
C TRP A 269 -20.05 -13.08 -7.62
N PRO A 270 -19.41 -13.97 -8.38
CA PRO A 270 -20.04 -14.56 -9.55
C PRO A 270 -21.31 -15.34 -9.22
N ILE A 271 -21.37 -16.03 -8.10
CA ILE A 271 -22.59 -16.75 -7.68
C ILE A 271 -23.74 -15.77 -7.39
N ILE A 272 -23.48 -14.66 -6.67
CA ILE A 272 -24.48 -13.61 -6.45
C ILE A 272 -25.00 -13.07 -7.80
N LEU A 273 -24.12 -12.82 -8.75
CA LEU A 273 -24.50 -12.35 -10.09
C LEU A 273 -25.34 -13.39 -10.85
N MET A 274 -24.97 -14.67 -10.79
CA MET A 274 -25.77 -15.76 -11.38
C MET A 274 -27.18 -15.82 -10.76
N MET A 275 -27.30 -15.66 -9.44
CA MET A 275 -28.59 -15.64 -8.73
C MET A 275 -29.44 -14.42 -9.12
N LEU A 276 -28.80 -13.32 -9.48
CA LEU A 276 -29.45 -12.10 -9.95
C LEU A 276 -29.76 -12.10 -11.46
N ASP A 277 -29.34 -13.14 -12.19
CA ASP A 277 -29.40 -13.25 -13.65
C ASP A 277 -28.62 -12.14 -14.36
N LEU A 278 -27.47 -11.73 -13.80
CA LEU A 278 -26.62 -10.68 -14.37
C LEU A 278 -25.40 -11.26 -15.08
N PRO A 279 -24.89 -10.59 -16.13
CA PRO A 279 -23.63 -10.96 -16.77
C PRO A 279 -22.47 -10.99 -15.78
N LEU A 280 -21.52 -11.92 -15.99
CA LEU A 280 -20.34 -12.06 -15.14
C LEU A 280 -19.21 -11.14 -15.61
N PRO A 281 -18.35 -10.64 -14.70
CA PRO A 281 -17.15 -9.88 -15.07
C PRO A 281 -16.22 -10.70 -15.96
N LYS A 282 -15.44 -10.01 -16.81
CA LYS A 282 -14.57 -10.68 -17.79
C LYS A 282 -13.30 -11.21 -17.13
N HIS A 283 -12.66 -10.43 -16.26
CA HIS A 283 -11.41 -10.82 -15.61
C HIS A 283 -11.36 -10.41 -14.14
N LEU A 284 -10.75 -11.28 -13.33
CA LEU A 284 -10.34 -11.04 -11.96
C LEU A 284 -8.83 -11.29 -11.81
N TYR A 285 -8.08 -10.27 -11.41
CA TYR A 285 -6.64 -10.37 -11.16
C TYR A 285 -6.33 -10.38 -9.66
N GLY A 286 -5.80 -11.51 -9.17
CA GLY A 286 -5.40 -11.69 -7.78
C GLY A 286 -3.90 -11.53 -7.57
N HIS A 287 -3.44 -10.34 -7.16
CA HIS A 287 -2.02 -10.09 -6.93
C HIS A 287 -1.55 -10.58 -5.56
N GLY A 288 -0.23 -10.73 -5.38
CA GLY A 288 0.42 -11.09 -4.13
C GLY A 288 0.48 -9.95 -3.12
N TRP A 289 1.03 -10.21 -1.93
CA TRP A 289 1.26 -9.21 -0.90
C TRP A 289 2.56 -8.45 -1.12
N ILE A 290 2.57 -7.22 -0.62
CA ILE A 290 3.80 -6.46 -0.42
C ILE A 290 4.24 -6.68 1.02
N ASN A 291 5.38 -7.33 1.19
CA ASN A 291 6.09 -7.45 2.45
C ASN A 291 7.11 -6.33 2.58
N PHE A 292 7.49 -5.97 3.78
CA PHE A 292 8.58 -5.03 4.05
C PHE A 292 9.69 -5.74 4.83
N ASN A 293 10.90 -5.78 4.27
CA ASN A 293 12.04 -6.50 4.82
C ASN A 293 11.74 -7.96 5.18
N GLY A 294 10.92 -8.64 4.35
CA GLY A 294 10.51 -10.04 4.54
C GLY A 294 9.31 -10.25 5.46
N ASP A 295 8.87 -9.22 6.17
CA ASP A 295 7.72 -9.27 7.09
C ASP A 295 6.47 -8.63 6.48
N LYS A 296 5.29 -9.15 6.84
CA LYS A 296 4.02 -8.48 6.54
C LYS A 296 4.02 -7.09 7.20
N MET A 297 3.65 -6.07 6.43
CA MET A 297 3.53 -4.70 6.95
C MET A 297 2.53 -4.62 8.11
N SER A 298 2.96 -4.01 9.22
CA SER A 298 2.12 -3.81 10.40
C SER A 298 2.54 -2.52 11.13
N LYS A 299 1.56 -1.68 11.48
CA LYS A 299 1.82 -0.46 12.26
C LYS A 299 2.41 -0.76 13.63
N SER A 300 2.00 -1.86 14.27
CA SER A 300 2.53 -2.28 15.57
C SER A 300 4.00 -2.70 15.50
N LYS A 301 4.49 -3.13 14.35
CA LYS A 301 5.92 -3.45 14.11
C LYS A 301 6.74 -2.23 13.69
N GLY A 302 6.11 -1.08 13.43
CA GLY A 302 6.81 0.13 12.94
C GLY A 302 7.45 -0.04 11.56
N ASN A 303 6.99 -1.01 10.77
CA ASN A 303 7.55 -1.34 9.45
C ASN A 303 6.63 -0.90 8.30
N VAL A 304 5.79 0.10 8.52
CA VAL A 304 4.92 0.67 7.49
C VAL A 304 5.56 1.92 6.92
N VAL A 305 5.80 1.89 5.62
CA VAL A 305 6.30 3.06 4.90
C VAL A 305 5.13 4.01 4.60
N ASP A 306 5.29 5.27 4.98
CA ASP A 306 4.31 6.32 4.69
C ASP A 306 4.47 6.79 3.24
N PRO A 307 3.48 6.55 2.36
CA PRO A 307 3.55 6.95 0.96
C PRO A 307 3.63 8.47 0.77
N PHE A 308 3.09 9.28 1.68
CA PHE A 308 3.21 10.74 1.61
C PHE A 308 4.66 11.18 1.74
N VAL A 309 5.39 10.62 2.70
CA VAL A 309 6.82 10.89 2.90
C VAL A 309 7.62 10.50 1.66
N LEU A 310 7.32 9.34 1.06
CA LEU A 310 8.01 8.92 -0.16
C LEU A 310 7.74 9.85 -1.34
N CYS A 311 6.48 10.24 -1.54
CA CYS A 311 6.11 11.16 -2.64
C CYS A 311 6.72 12.55 -2.46
N GLU A 312 6.76 13.09 -1.23
CA GLU A 312 7.39 14.37 -0.94
C GLU A 312 8.90 14.36 -1.21
N ARG A 313 9.60 13.28 -0.85
CA ARG A 313 11.06 13.18 -0.98
C ARG A 313 11.54 12.84 -2.38
N TYR A 314 10.86 11.93 -3.07
CA TYR A 314 11.35 11.37 -4.34
C TYR A 314 10.50 11.75 -5.56
N GLY A 315 9.36 12.39 -5.32
CA GLY A 315 8.35 12.66 -6.35
C GLY A 315 7.40 11.47 -6.56
N VAL A 316 6.16 11.80 -6.91
CA VAL A 316 5.09 10.80 -7.08
C VAL A 316 5.42 9.75 -8.13
N ASP A 317 5.99 10.15 -9.26
CA ASP A 317 6.26 9.24 -10.38
C ASP A 317 7.38 8.24 -10.07
N ALA A 318 8.39 8.62 -9.28
CA ALA A 318 9.40 7.69 -8.81
C ALA A 318 8.81 6.61 -7.89
N VAL A 319 7.86 7.00 -7.02
CA VAL A 319 7.15 6.05 -6.14
C VAL A 319 6.22 5.14 -6.94
N ARG A 320 5.45 5.68 -7.90
CA ARG A 320 4.58 4.89 -8.79
C ARG A 320 5.39 3.89 -9.62
N TYR A 321 6.50 4.35 -10.21
CA TYR A 321 7.43 3.49 -10.94
C TYR A 321 7.92 2.31 -10.09
N GLN A 322 8.45 2.61 -8.89
CA GLN A 322 9.01 1.60 -8.00
C GLN A 322 7.97 0.55 -7.58
N ILE A 323 6.76 0.99 -7.21
CA ILE A 323 5.67 0.10 -6.81
C ILE A 323 5.35 -0.93 -7.91
N LEU A 324 5.39 -0.53 -9.18
CA LEU A 324 5.05 -1.40 -10.31
C LEU A 324 6.26 -2.14 -10.90
N ARG A 325 7.48 -1.63 -10.70
CA ARG A 325 8.71 -2.19 -11.28
C ARG A 325 9.14 -3.49 -10.62
N ASP A 326 9.08 -3.56 -9.30
CA ASP A 326 9.58 -4.69 -8.52
C ASP A 326 8.48 -5.60 -7.98
N MET A 327 7.22 -5.40 -8.39
CA MET A 327 6.07 -6.20 -7.98
C MET A 327 5.72 -7.22 -9.06
N PRO A 328 6.19 -8.47 -8.94
CA PRO A 328 5.86 -9.50 -9.91
C PRO A 328 4.38 -9.83 -9.83
N TYR A 329 3.74 -9.94 -10.98
CA TYR A 329 2.33 -10.29 -11.06
C TYR A 329 2.06 -11.67 -10.42
N GLY A 330 1.10 -11.70 -9.48
CA GLY A 330 0.60 -12.94 -8.86
C GLY A 330 1.45 -13.53 -7.73
N SER A 331 2.65 -13.00 -7.50
CA SER A 331 3.55 -13.43 -6.43
C SER A 331 3.68 -12.38 -5.33
N ASP A 332 4.04 -12.81 -4.12
CA ASP A 332 4.41 -11.87 -3.07
C ASP A 332 5.74 -11.20 -3.43
N CYS A 333 5.88 -9.96 -3.03
CA CYS A 333 7.10 -9.19 -3.23
C CYS A 333 7.60 -8.60 -1.92
N ASN A 334 8.87 -8.20 -1.92
CA ASN A 334 9.51 -7.58 -0.78
C ASN A 334 9.93 -6.15 -1.15
N PHE A 335 9.27 -5.17 -0.55
CA PHE A 335 9.65 -3.77 -0.66
C PHE A 335 10.78 -3.49 0.37
N THR A 336 11.84 -2.83 -0.07
CA THR A 336 12.88 -2.28 0.81
C THR A 336 13.22 -0.86 0.38
N ASN A 337 13.60 -0.01 1.33
CA ASN A 337 14.04 1.34 1.03
C ASN A 337 15.28 1.33 0.12
N GLU A 338 16.22 0.42 0.36
CA GLU A 338 17.43 0.29 -0.44
C GLU A 338 17.14 -0.07 -1.90
N LEU A 339 16.22 -1.04 -2.14
CA LEU A 339 15.81 -1.42 -3.49
C LEU A 339 15.17 -0.24 -4.22
N MET A 340 14.27 0.49 -3.54
CA MET A 340 13.63 1.68 -4.11
C MET A 340 14.66 2.73 -4.54
N LEU A 341 15.57 3.10 -3.65
CA LEU A 341 16.59 4.12 -3.94
C LEU A 341 17.55 3.68 -5.03
N THR A 342 17.90 2.38 -5.04
CA THR A 342 18.73 1.78 -6.10
C THR A 342 18.05 1.87 -7.45
N ARG A 343 16.75 1.55 -7.56
CA ARG A 343 15.98 1.65 -8.79
C ARG A 343 15.84 3.08 -9.28
N ILE A 344 15.55 4.02 -8.37
CA ILE A 344 15.47 5.44 -8.74
C ILE A 344 16.81 5.89 -9.36
N ASN A 345 17.93 5.53 -8.75
CA ASN A 345 19.25 5.89 -9.29
C ASN A 345 19.58 5.18 -10.60
N ALA A 346 19.37 3.87 -10.68
CA ALA A 346 19.77 3.08 -11.84
C ALA A 346 18.85 3.35 -13.04
N ASP A 347 17.55 3.12 -12.86
CA ASP A 347 16.60 3.13 -13.97
C ASP A 347 16.20 4.58 -14.32
N LEU A 348 15.81 5.38 -13.32
CA LEU A 348 15.23 6.72 -13.58
C LEU A 348 16.30 7.81 -13.75
N ALA A 349 17.30 7.87 -12.88
CA ALA A 349 18.34 8.92 -12.97
C ALA A 349 19.39 8.58 -14.04
N ASN A 350 19.99 7.39 -13.99
CA ASN A 350 21.11 7.05 -14.87
C ASN A 350 20.65 6.61 -16.27
N ASP A 351 19.57 5.83 -16.41
CA ASP A 351 19.13 5.38 -17.73
C ASP A 351 18.24 6.41 -18.42
N LEU A 352 17.02 6.64 -17.90
CA LEU A 352 16.05 7.52 -18.55
C LEU A 352 16.45 9.00 -18.47
N GLY A 353 16.72 9.50 -17.26
CA GLY A 353 17.04 10.91 -17.03
C GLY A 353 18.31 11.36 -17.76
N ASN A 354 19.35 10.50 -17.74
CA ASN A 354 20.60 10.76 -18.45
C ASN A 354 20.41 10.72 -19.97
N LEU A 355 19.62 9.77 -20.51
CA LEU A 355 19.30 9.71 -21.94
C LEU A 355 18.67 11.02 -22.43
N VAL A 356 17.61 11.49 -21.74
CA VAL A 356 16.92 12.75 -22.08
C VAL A 356 17.89 13.93 -21.98
N SER A 357 18.57 14.09 -20.84
CA SER A 357 19.46 15.23 -20.59
C SER A 357 20.63 15.28 -21.58
N ARG A 358 21.27 14.15 -21.88
CA ARG A 358 22.39 14.08 -22.86
C ARG A 358 21.90 14.41 -24.27
N THR A 359 20.77 13.85 -24.69
CA THR A 359 20.24 14.07 -26.03
C THR A 359 19.89 15.53 -26.25
N VAL A 360 19.13 16.14 -25.31
CA VAL A 360 18.75 17.57 -25.36
C VAL A 360 19.98 18.46 -25.31
N ALA A 361 20.94 18.18 -24.42
CA ALA A 361 22.16 18.97 -24.30
C ALA A 361 23.03 18.91 -25.57
N MET A 362 23.12 17.76 -26.25
CA MET A 362 23.84 17.63 -27.52
C MET A 362 23.14 18.36 -28.66
N ALA A 363 21.81 18.26 -28.76
CA ALA A 363 21.05 19.00 -29.76
C ALA A 363 21.18 20.52 -29.58
N ASP A 364 21.10 21.02 -28.34
CA ASP A 364 21.33 22.43 -28.02
C ASP A 364 22.78 22.86 -28.34
N LYS A 365 23.77 22.09 -27.92
CA LYS A 365 25.18 22.43 -28.08
C LYS A 365 25.61 22.46 -29.53
N TYR A 366 25.17 21.50 -30.36
CA TYR A 366 25.68 21.33 -31.73
C TYR A 366 24.84 22.05 -32.78
N PHE A 367 23.54 22.26 -32.48
CA PHE A 367 22.60 22.82 -33.45
C PHE A 367 21.76 23.99 -32.88
N GLY A 368 22.13 24.53 -31.71
CA GLY A 368 21.36 25.63 -31.10
C GLY A 368 19.94 25.25 -30.70
N GLY A 369 19.69 23.95 -30.48
CA GLY A 369 18.41 23.39 -30.08
C GLY A 369 17.49 22.96 -31.23
N THR A 370 17.71 23.39 -32.46
CA THR A 370 16.87 23.02 -33.61
C THR A 370 17.68 22.12 -34.58
N LEU A 371 17.18 20.88 -34.79
CA LEU A 371 17.90 19.96 -35.67
C LEU A 371 17.79 20.38 -37.14
N PRO A 372 18.89 20.28 -37.95
CA PRO A 372 18.80 20.41 -39.41
C PRO A 372 17.91 19.31 -40.00
N THR A 373 17.36 19.55 -41.20
CA THR A 373 16.49 18.57 -41.88
C THR A 373 17.23 17.47 -42.62
N ASP A 374 18.49 17.75 -43.01
CA ASP A 374 19.32 16.79 -43.74
C ASP A 374 19.68 15.61 -42.84
N ARG A 375 19.55 14.39 -43.40
CA ARG A 375 19.78 13.12 -42.68
C ARG A 375 20.65 12.18 -43.52
N VAL A 376 21.55 11.47 -42.83
CA VAL A 376 22.35 10.38 -43.40
C VAL A 376 22.23 9.17 -42.48
N SER A 377 21.58 8.12 -42.98
CA SER A 377 21.37 6.86 -42.24
C SER A 377 22.62 6.00 -42.22
N ASP A 378 22.71 5.11 -41.22
CA ASP A 378 23.75 4.12 -41.10
C ASP A 378 23.13 2.79 -40.62
N GLU A 379 23.82 1.68 -40.83
CA GLU A 379 23.35 0.34 -40.43
C GLU A 379 23.11 0.24 -38.91
N LEU A 380 23.87 0.96 -38.09
CA LEU A 380 23.70 1.03 -36.65
C LEU A 380 22.33 1.57 -36.22
N ASP A 381 21.66 2.35 -37.05
CA ASP A 381 20.35 2.94 -36.76
C ASP A 381 19.25 1.86 -36.72
N ASN A 382 19.36 0.84 -37.57
CA ASN A 382 18.31 -0.14 -37.83
C ASN A 382 17.87 -0.90 -36.59
N GLN A 383 18.81 -1.27 -35.72
CA GLN A 383 18.50 -1.98 -34.51
C GLN A 383 17.68 -1.13 -33.54
N LEU A 384 18.09 0.13 -33.31
CA LEU A 384 17.38 1.04 -32.40
C LEU A 384 15.98 1.36 -32.94
N ILE A 385 15.87 1.69 -34.20
CA ILE A 385 14.59 1.99 -34.87
C ILE A 385 13.65 0.78 -34.81
N GLY A 386 14.11 -0.41 -35.14
CA GLY A 386 13.30 -1.64 -35.09
C GLY A 386 12.80 -1.97 -33.71
N MET A 387 13.65 -1.82 -32.68
CA MET A 387 13.23 -2.03 -31.27
C MET A 387 12.19 -0.98 -30.83
N ALA A 388 12.37 0.29 -31.20
CA ALA A 388 11.43 1.34 -30.85
C ALA A 388 10.06 1.15 -31.53
N GLN A 389 10.03 0.78 -32.83
CA GLN A 389 8.79 0.56 -33.56
C GLN A 389 7.97 -0.62 -33.05
N SER A 390 8.63 -1.72 -32.64
CA SER A 390 7.95 -2.92 -32.12
C SER A 390 7.56 -2.82 -30.65
N LEU A 391 8.00 -1.77 -29.95
CA LEU A 391 7.83 -1.67 -28.50
C LEU A 391 6.37 -1.58 -28.08
N CYS A 392 5.54 -0.82 -28.80
CA CYS A 392 4.12 -0.67 -28.51
C CYS A 392 3.38 -2.01 -28.55
N ASP A 393 3.63 -2.81 -29.58
CA ASP A 393 3.01 -4.13 -29.73
C ASP A 393 3.48 -5.12 -28.66
N THR A 394 4.73 -4.99 -28.21
CA THR A 394 5.29 -5.82 -27.13
C THR A 394 4.72 -5.45 -25.77
N VAL A 395 4.57 -4.16 -25.47
CA VAL A 395 4.17 -3.66 -24.15
C VAL A 395 2.67 -3.69 -23.94
N THR A 396 1.87 -3.49 -24.98
CA THR A 396 0.40 -3.45 -24.89
C THR A 396 -0.19 -4.66 -24.17
N PRO A 397 0.06 -5.91 -24.58
CA PRO A 397 -0.52 -7.08 -23.92
C PRO A 397 -0.01 -7.24 -22.48
N LEU A 398 1.20 -6.77 -22.17
CA LEU A 398 1.75 -6.84 -20.82
C LEU A 398 1.00 -5.90 -19.86
N ILE A 399 0.71 -4.67 -20.29
CA ILE A 399 -0.07 -3.72 -19.48
C ILE A 399 -1.51 -4.22 -19.30
N GLU A 400 -2.14 -4.70 -20.37
CA GLU A 400 -3.53 -5.20 -20.35
C GLU A 400 -3.69 -6.42 -19.45
N GLN A 401 -2.64 -7.21 -19.27
CA GLN A 401 -2.59 -8.37 -18.36
C GLN A 401 -2.01 -8.04 -16.97
N ALA A 402 -1.90 -6.76 -16.62
CA ALA A 402 -1.31 -6.30 -15.35
C ALA A 402 0.15 -6.75 -15.09
N GLN A 403 0.89 -7.13 -16.14
CA GLN A 403 2.31 -7.53 -16.06
C GLN A 403 3.24 -6.31 -16.10
N HIS A 404 2.98 -5.32 -15.24
CA HIS A 404 3.64 -4.01 -15.26
C HIS A 404 5.16 -4.08 -15.14
N SER A 405 5.69 -4.97 -14.29
CA SER A 405 7.14 -5.17 -14.14
C SER A 405 7.79 -5.57 -15.47
N LYS A 406 7.18 -6.49 -16.21
CA LYS A 406 7.68 -6.90 -17.53
C LYS A 406 7.53 -5.78 -18.57
N ALA A 407 6.44 -5.02 -18.52
CA ALA A 407 6.28 -3.86 -19.39
C ALA A 407 7.42 -2.85 -19.19
N HIS A 408 7.78 -2.55 -17.94
CA HIS A 408 8.95 -1.72 -17.63
C HIS A 408 10.25 -2.33 -18.18
N GLU A 409 10.46 -3.64 -18.02
CA GLU A 409 11.67 -4.30 -18.55
C GLU A 409 11.82 -4.12 -20.06
N GLU A 410 10.74 -4.31 -20.82
CA GLU A 410 10.79 -4.12 -22.28
C GLU A 410 11.06 -2.67 -22.67
N ILE A 411 10.42 -1.70 -22.00
CA ILE A 411 10.68 -0.27 -22.26
C ILE A 411 12.13 0.09 -21.92
N PHE A 412 12.65 -0.35 -20.78
CA PHE A 412 14.00 -0.04 -20.36
C PHE A 412 15.08 -0.76 -21.17
N LYS A 413 14.79 -1.88 -21.83
CA LYS A 413 15.68 -2.47 -22.84
C LYS A 413 15.92 -1.50 -24.02
N VAL A 414 14.86 -0.82 -24.47
CA VAL A 414 14.99 0.17 -25.56
C VAL A 414 15.74 1.41 -25.08
N ILE A 415 15.47 1.90 -23.88
CA ILE A 415 16.19 3.02 -23.26
C ILE A 415 17.69 2.70 -23.13
N SER A 416 18.04 1.52 -22.62
CA SER A 416 19.43 1.06 -22.51
C SER A 416 20.09 0.91 -23.88
N ARG A 417 19.34 0.42 -24.89
CA ARG A 417 19.85 0.38 -26.28
C ARG A 417 20.14 1.78 -26.82
N ALA A 418 19.28 2.76 -26.53
CA ALA A 418 19.49 4.15 -26.92
C ALA A 418 20.74 4.76 -26.26
N ASN A 419 20.97 4.50 -24.97
CA ASN A 419 22.21 4.93 -24.30
C ASN A 419 23.46 4.30 -24.95
N LYS A 420 23.40 3.00 -25.26
CA LYS A 420 24.50 2.32 -25.97
C LYS A 420 24.71 2.88 -27.39
N TYR A 421 23.65 3.23 -28.09
CA TYR A 421 23.70 3.85 -29.42
C TYR A 421 24.43 5.21 -29.40
N ILE A 422 24.28 6.00 -28.33
CA ILE A 422 25.05 7.23 -28.15
C ILE A 422 26.56 6.90 -28.09
N ASP A 423 26.95 5.87 -27.37
CA ASP A 423 28.38 5.52 -27.22
C ASP A 423 28.96 4.93 -28.51
N GLU A 424 28.20 4.12 -29.26
CA GLU A 424 28.60 3.53 -30.54
C GLU A 424 28.73 4.57 -31.65
N THR A 425 27.81 5.52 -31.71
CA THR A 425 27.80 6.58 -32.75
C THR A 425 28.72 7.76 -32.42
N ALA A 426 29.13 7.88 -31.15
CA ALA A 426 30.03 8.90 -30.63
C ALA A 426 29.74 10.32 -31.18
N PRO A 427 28.57 10.93 -30.90
CA PRO A 427 28.16 12.24 -31.46
C PRO A 427 29.18 13.34 -31.25
N TRP A 428 29.95 13.30 -30.14
CA TRP A 428 31.02 14.24 -29.84
C TRP A 428 32.24 14.12 -30.79
N VAL A 429 32.38 12.99 -31.51
CA VAL A 429 33.37 12.82 -32.56
C VAL A 429 32.84 13.37 -33.87
N LEU A 430 31.58 13.03 -34.23
CA LEU A 430 30.91 13.54 -35.44
C LEU A 430 30.89 15.09 -35.44
N ALA A 431 30.63 15.70 -34.29
CA ALA A 431 30.56 17.16 -34.16
C ALA A 431 31.90 17.91 -34.36
N LYS A 432 33.03 17.21 -34.56
CA LYS A 432 34.35 17.84 -34.84
C LYS A 432 34.53 18.24 -36.28
N ASP A 433 33.70 17.73 -37.18
CA ASP A 433 33.80 17.98 -38.63
C ASP A 433 32.38 18.25 -39.19
N GLU A 434 32.19 19.46 -39.71
CA GLU A 434 30.91 19.91 -40.27
C GLU A 434 30.36 19.01 -41.38
N SER A 435 31.21 18.29 -42.10
CA SER A 435 30.80 17.32 -43.12
C SER A 435 29.96 16.17 -42.53
N ASN A 436 30.05 15.91 -41.22
CA ASN A 436 29.27 14.92 -40.50
C ASN A 436 27.96 15.48 -39.92
N ASN A 437 27.62 16.74 -40.13
CA ASN A 437 26.42 17.36 -39.51
C ASN A 437 25.13 16.63 -39.85
N ALA A 438 24.94 16.15 -41.10
CA ALA A 438 23.76 15.38 -41.48
C ALA A 438 23.68 14.03 -40.73
N ARG A 439 24.84 13.36 -40.54
CA ARG A 439 24.91 12.11 -39.75
C ARG A 439 24.64 12.38 -38.25
N LEU A 440 25.25 13.43 -37.68
CA LEU A 440 25.03 13.85 -36.30
C LEU A 440 23.54 14.19 -36.05
N ALA A 441 22.91 14.92 -37.00
CA ALA A 441 21.50 15.23 -36.91
C ALA A 441 20.61 13.98 -36.96
N THR A 442 20.99 12.95 -37.76
CA THR A 442 20.30 11.65 -37.77
C THR A 442 20.39 10.96 -36.42
N VAL A 443 21.59 10.89 -35.84
CA VAL A 443 21.78 10.27 -34.51
C VAL A 443 20.91 10.92 -33.46
N LEU A 444 20.91 12.25 -33.39
CA LEU A 444 20.11 12.96 -32.39
C LEU A 444 18.61 12.83 -32.64
N TYR A 445 18.17 12.85 -33.89
CA TYR A 445 16.77 12.63 -34.26
C TYR A 445 16.29 11.22 -33.86
N ASN A 446 17.09 10.20 -34.13
CA ASN A 446 16.77 8.82 -33.74
C ASN A 446 16.63 8.67 -32.19
N LEU A 447 17.47 9.36 -31.43
CA LEU A 447 17.36 9.39 -29.98
C LEU A 447 16.08 10.09 -29.52
N LEU A 448 15.74 11.25 -30.11
CA LEU A 448 14.51 11.98 -29.76
C LEU A 448 13.25 11.15 -30.08
N GLU A 449 13.20 10.49 -31.24
CA GLU A 449 12.11 9.58 -31.61
C GLU A 449 11.99 8.39 -30.65
N THR A 450 13.12 7.80 -30.25
CA THR A 450 13.13 6.71 -29.28
C THR A 450 12.62 7.17 -27.90
N ILE A 451 13.06 8.36 -27.46
CA ILE A 451 12.56 8.97 -26.20
C ILE A 451 11.06 9.25 -26.29
N ARG A 452 10.56 9.76 -27.43
CA ARG A 452 9.13 10.00 -27.67
C ARG A 452 8.32 8.72 -27.45
N ILE A 453 8.69 7.62 -28.11
CA ILE A 453 7.95 6.34 -28.00
C ILE A 453 8.03 5.79 -26.57
N CYS A 454 9.23 5.73 -25.99
CA CYS A 454 9.42 5.19 -24.64
C CYS A 454 8.67 6.02 -23.59
N SER A 455 8.75 7.35 -23.66
CA SER A 455 8.09 8.25 -22.70
C SER A 455 6.57 8.22 -22.85
N ALA A 456 6.04 8.07 -24.06
CA ALA A 456 4.60 7.90 -24.27
C ALA A 456 4.09 6.61 -23.61
N LEU A 457 4.81 5.48 -23.78
CA LEU A 457 4.46 4.22 -23.11
C LEU A 457 4.69 4.23 -21.59
N LEU A 458 5.59 5.08 -21.09
CA LEU A 458 5.78 5.31 -19.66
C LEU A 458 4.76 6.27 -19.04
N SER A 459 4.03 7.06 -19.84
CA SER A 459 3.12 8.08 -19.31
C SER A 459 1.98 7.53 -18.43
N PRO A 460 1.40 6.34 -18.63
CA PRO A 460 0.44 5.75 -17.70
C PRO A 460 1.05 5.45 -16.32
N PHE A 461 2.33 5.14 -16.27
CA PHE A 461 3.07 4.84 -15.04
C PHE A 461 3.54 6.11 -14.32
N MET A 462 4.02 7.09 -15.09
CA MET A 462 4.65 8.33 -14.60
C MET A 462 3.97 9.57 -15.21
N PRO A 463 2.69 9.84 -14.86
CA PRO A 463 1.87 10.83 -15.54
C PRO A 463 2.31 12.29 -15.34
N ALA A 464 3.07 12.60 -14.28
CA ALA A 464 3.55 13.95 -14.01
C ALA A 464 4.85 14.28 -14.78
N THR A 465 5.76 13.31 -14.91
CA THR A 465 7.10 13.55 -15.47
C THR A 465 7.13 13.44 -16.99
N MET A 466 6.32 12.56 -17.60
CA MET A 466 6.39 12.35 -19.04
C MET A 466 6.00 13.58 -19.88
N PRO A 467 5.02 14.41 -19.48
CA PRO A 467 4.76 15.68 -20.16
C PRO A 467 5.97 16.64 -20.17
N GLU A 468 6.78 16.65 -19.09
CA GLU A 468 8.02 17.45 -19.05
C GLU A 468 9.10 16.88 -19.99
N VAL A 469 9.15 15.54 -20.17
CA VAL A 469 10.03 14.92 -21.18
C VAL A 469 9.61 15.37 -22.57
N TRP A 470 8.31 15.34 -22.88
CA TRP A 470 7.80 15.77 -24.20
C TRP A 470 8.13 17.22 -24.51
N GLU A 471 7.95 18.12 -23.54
CA GLU A 471 8.35 19.52 -23.68
C GLU A 471 9.86 19.66 -23.99
N GLN A 472 10.70 18.86 -23.29
CA GLN A 472 12.15 18.91 -23.48
C GLN A 472 12.58 18.42 -24.87
N ILE A 473 11.93 17.39 -25.40
CA ILE A 473 12.27 16.82 -26.72
C ILE A 473 11.53 17.48 -27.88
N GLY A 474 10.66 18.47 -27.63
CA GLY A 474 9.89 19.16 -28.65
C GLY A 474 8.73 18.34 -29.22
N ALA A 475 8.22 17.34 -28.50
CA ALA A 475 7.07 16.54 -28.88
C ALA A 475 5.77 17.17 -28.42
N GLY A 476 4.75 17.17 -29.29
CA GLY A 476 3.38 17.54 -28.96
C GLY A 476 2.50 16.37 -28.51
N ALA A 477 1.29 16.68 -28.05
CA ALA A 477 0.32 15.66 -27.66
C ALA A 477 -0.06 14.72 -28.84
N GLU A 478 -0.10 15.24 -30.07
CA GLU A 478 -0.39 14.46 -31.27
C GLU A 478 0.75 13.48 -31.61
N ASP A 479 2.00 13.87 -31.32
CA ASP A 479 3.17 13.02 -31.59
C ASP A 479 3.24 11.83 -30.65
N THR A 480 2.65 11.93 -29.47
CA THR A 480 2.64 10.90 -28.42
C THR A 480 1.33 10.11 -28.37
N ALA A 481 0.42 10.34 -29.32
CA ALA A 481 -0.82 9.60 -29.45
C ALA A 481 -0.58 8.11 -29.71
N PHE A 482 -1.46 7.25 -29.19
CA PHE A 482 -1.29 5.79 -29.21
C PHE A 482 -1.06 5.23 -30.62
N ASP A 483 -1.81 5.72 -31.61
CA ASP A 483 -1.72 5.31 -33.02
C ASP A 483 -0.40 5.70 -33.69
N LYS A 484 0.41 6.54 -33.05
CA LYS A 484 1.74 6.97 -33.54
C LYS A 484 2.90 6.18 -32.94
N LEU A 485 2.66 5.33 -31.93
CA LEU A 485 3.75 4.68 -31.20
C LEU A 485 4.44 3.54 -31.97
N GLY A 486 3.77 2.93 -32.94
CA GLY A 486 4.38 1.97 -33.85
C GLY A 486 5.10 2.61 -35.05
N THR A 487 5.07 3.96 -35.15
CA THR A 487 5.68 4.70 -36.25
C THR A 487 6.90 5.46 -35.77
N PHE A 488 8.01 5.32 -36.47
CA PHE A 488 9.25 6.08 -36.28
C PHE A 488 9.32 7.24 -37.26
N GLY A 489 9.84 8.39 -36.86
CA GLY A 489 9.92 9.57 -37.72
C GLY A 489 8.65 10.44 -37.67
N VAL A 490 7.97 10.48 -36.55
CA VAL A 490 6.75 11.29 -36.29
C VAL A 490 7.09 12.74 -35.92
N LEU A 491 8.16 12.96 -35.17
CA LEU A 491 8.63 14.31 -34.83
C LEU A 491 8.96 15.09 -36.12
N ARG A 492 8.77 16.39 -36.07
CA ARG A 492 9.16 17.25 -37.20
C ARG A 492 10.63 17.07 -37.52
N ALA A 493 10.97 17.13 -38.82
CA ALA A 493 12.35 17.00 -39.26
C ALA A 493 13.26 18.10 -38.68
N ASP A 494 12.70 19.30 -38.43
CA ASP A 494 13.32 20.47 -37.80
C ASP A 494 12.92 20.61 -36.32
N VAL A 495 12.78 19.49 -35.62
CA VAL A 495 12.37 19.48 -34.21
C VAL A 495 13.28 20.36 -33.35
N THR A 496 12.66 21.14 -32.45
CA THR A 496 13.36 22.04 -31.54
C THR A 496 13.23 21.52 -30.11
N VAL A 497 14.37 21.27 -29.47
CA VAL A 497 14.44 20.82 -28.09
C VAL A 497 14.53 22.01 -27.12
N LYS A 498 14.12 21.81 -25.88
CA LYS A 498 14.18 22.80 -24.83
C LYS A 498 14.86 22.21 -23.59
N LYS A 499 15.90 22.86 -23.07
CA LYS A 499 16.49 22.46 -21.79
C LYS A 499 15.48 22.60 -20.67
N GLY A 500 15.33 21.55 -19.88
CA GLY A 500 14.48 21.54 -18.69
C GLY A 500 15.27 21.27 -17.41
N ARG A 501 14.55 21.02 -16.32
CA ARG A 501 15.16 20.59 -15.07
C ARG A 501 15.69 19.16 -15.18
N VAL A 502 16.55 18.76 -14.25
CA VAL A 502 16.90 17.36 -14.05
C VAL A 502 15.66 16.59 -13.58
N LEU A 503 15.22 15.60 -14.36
CA LEU A 503 13.97 14.87 -14.12
C LEU A 503 14.02 14.06 -12.81
N PHE A 504 15.11 13.32 -12.62
CA PHE A 504 15.33 12.48 -11.44
C PHE A 504 16.75 12.74 -10.90
N PRO A 505 16.86 13.52 -9.81
CA PRO A 505 18.15 13.77 -9.17
C PRO A 505 18.74 12.47 -8.60
N ARG A 506 20.06 12.32 -8.68
CA ARG A 506 20.75 11.20 -8.08
C ARG A 506 20.74 11.30 -6.55
N ILE A 507 20.43 10.20 -5.87
CA ILE A 507 20.26 10.10 -4.43
C ILE A 507 21.50 9.46 -3.80
N ASP A 508 21.98 10.01 -2.67
CA ASP A 508 22.95 9.32 -1.81
C ASP A 508 22.21 8.26 -0.97
N ILE A 509 22.33 7.00 -1.39
CA ILE A 509 21.58 5.88 -0.81
C ILE A 509 21.89 5.71 0.68
N LYS A 510 23.14 5.84 1.11
CA LYS A 510 23.54 5.61 2.52
C LYS A 510 22.94 6.65 3.46
N SER A 511 23.05 7.92 3.08
CA SER A 511 22.47 9.02 3.84
C SER A 511 20.95 8.90 3.91
N GLU A 512 20.32 8.56 2.79
CA GLU A 512 18.88 8.50 2.66
C GLU A 512 18.24 7.33 3.41
N ILE A 513 18.87 6.15 3.43
CA ILE A 513 18.42 5.00 4.24
C ILE A 513 18.38 5.39 5.71
N THR A 514 19.44 6.03 6.22
CA THR A 514 19.51 6.46 7.63
C THR A 514 18.35 7.40 7.98
N GLU A 515 18.04 8.34 7.09
CA GLU A 515 16.94 9.28 7.30
C GLU A 515 15.56 8.61 7.23
N LEU A 516 15.34 7.70 6.27
CA LEU A 516 14.10 6.93 6.19
C LEU A 516 13.88 6.06 7.43
N GLU A 517 14.92 5.41 7.94
CA GLU A 517 14.85 4.65 9.19
C GLU A 517 14.48 5.54 10.38
N ARG A 518 15.02 6.76 10.43
CA ARG A 518 14.66 7.76 11.45
C ARG A 518 13.19 8.16 11.37
N LEU A 519 12.68 8.40 10.15
CA LEU A 519 11.29 8.79 9.90
C LEU A 519 10.29 7.65 10.16
N MET A 520 10.72 6.40 9.97
CA MET A 520 9.88 5.21 10.21
C MET A 520 9.79 4.82 11.68
N LYS A 521 10.74 5.26 12.53
CA LYS A 521 10.64 5.01 13.96
C LYS A 521 9.33 5.62 14.47
N PRO A 522 8.51 4.86 15.21
CA PRO A 522 7.31 5.42 15.81
C PRO A 522 7.70 6.69 16.57
N LYS A 523 7.06 7.81 16.25
CA LYS A 523 7.13 8.97 17.15
C LYS A 523 6.58 8.44 18.47
N THR A 524 7.42 8.38 19.47
CA THR A 524 6.98 8.09 20.84
C THR A 524 5.96 9.17 21.17
N VAL A 525 4.68 8.86 21.03
CA VAL A 525 3.62 9.72 21.52
C VAL A 525 3.77 9.62 23.02
N ILE A 526 4.40 10.63 23.62
CA ILE A 526 4.28 10.86 25.05
C ILE A 526 2.78 11.09 25.21
N LYS A 527 2.07 10.16 25.83
CA LYS A 527 0.68 10.39 26.23
C LYS A 527 0.69 11.70 27.00
N GLU A 528 -0.10 12.67 26.56
CA GLU A 528 -0.36 13.85 27.36
C GLU A 528 -0.75 13.36 28.74
N ASP A 529 0.00 13.79 29.74
CA ASP A 529 -0.11 13.26 31.10
C ASP A 529 -1.35 13.90 31.71
N GLU A 530 -2.50 13.21 31.61
CA GLU A 530 -3.76 13.62 32.25
C GLU A 530 -3.59 13.78 33.76
N ASP A 531 -2.49 13.25 34.34
CA ASP A 531 -2.17 13.38 35.76
C ASP A 531 -1.47 14.71 36.13
N LEU A 532 -0.83 15.40 35.16
CA LEU A 532 -0.22 16.73 35.41
C LEU A 532 -1.28 17.77 35.82
N ASP A 533 -2.44 17.78 35.16
CA ASP A 533 -3.53 18.68 35.49
C ASP A 533 -4.20 18.34 36.84
N LYS A 534 -4.14 17.08 37.28
CA LYS A 534 -4.68 16.60 38.54
C LYS A 534 -3.70 16.75 39.69
N ALA A 535 -2.39 16.67 39.43
CA ALA A 535 -1.35 16.75 40.48
C ALA A 535 -1.15 18.18 41.03
N GLY A 536 -1.54 19.20 40.28
CA GLY A 536 -1.38 20.61 40.62
C GLY A 536 0.07 21.10 40.49
N ILE A 537 0.22 22.42 40.42
CA ILE A 537 1.53 23.10 40.32
C ILE A 537 2.16 23.10 41.73
N ILE A 538 3.40 22.58 41.81
CA ILE A 538 4.18 22.62 43.08
C ILE A 538 5.17 23.79 43.04
N SER A 539 5.51 24.32 44.20
CA SER A 539 6.55 25.35 44.35
C SER A 539 7.95 24.74 44.29
N ILE A 540 8.97 25.56 44.02
CA ILE A 540 10.38 25.13 44.09
C ILE A 540 10.74 24.62 45.49
N ASP A 541 10.12 25.15 46.54
CA ASP A 541 10.32 24.72 47.90
C ASP A 541 9.69 23.34 48.17
N ASP A 542 8.61 22.97 47.49
CA ASP A 542 8.03 21.63 47.54
C ASP A 542 8.92 20.64 46.84
N PHE A 543 9.45 20.98 45.65
CA PHE A 543 10.40 20.14 44.93
C PHE A 543 11.72 19.97 45.71
N ALA A 544 12.20 21.01 46.40
CA ALA A 544 13.41 20.98 47.24
C ALA A 544 13.33 20.00 48.41
N LYS A 545 12.11 19.57 48.81
CA LYS A 545 11.89 18.51 49.81
C LYS A 545 12.30 17.14 49.31
N VAL A 546 12.22 16.89 47.97
CA VAL A 546 12.68 15.65 47.33
C VAL A 546 14.19 15.68 47.18
N LYS A 547 14.90 14.69 47.73
CA LYS A 547 16.36 14.59 47.63
C LYS A 547 16.74 13.56 46.61
N LEU A 548 17.13 14.01 45.41
CA LEU A 548 17.65 13.18 44.36
C LEU A 548 19.18 12.99 44.50
N ARG A 549 19.64 11.75 44.34
CA ARG A 549 21.05 11.36 44.44
C ARG A 549 21.45 10.44 43.31
N THR A 550 22.75 10.43 43.00
CA THR A 550 23.38 9.49 42.08
C THR A 550 23.92 8.27 42.83
N GLY A 551 23.92 7.12 42.17
CA GLY A 551 24.53 5.91 42.74
C GLY A 551 24.84 4.87 41.64
N GLU A 552 25.67 3.91 41.98
CA GLU A 552 26.02 2.80 41.10
C GLU A 552 25.34 1.52 41.58
N ILE A 553 24.76 0.79 40.65
CA ILE A 553 24.16 -0.53 40.91
C ILE A 553 25.30 -1.53 41.07
N THR A 554 25.52 -2.02 42.31
CA THR A 554 26.56 -2.98 42.62
C THR A 554 26.10 -4.43 42.58
N ALA A 555 24.82 -4.69 42.81
CA ALA A 555 24.20 -6.00 42.68
C ALA A 555 22.73 -5.86 42.30
N CYS A 556 22.20 -6.84 41.58
CA CYS A 556 20.81 -6.92 41.19
C CYS A 556 20.36 -8.39 41.15
N GLU A 557 19.18 -8.69 41.66
CA GLU A 557 18.60 -10.04 41.61
C GLU A 557 17.07 -10.02 41.46
N LYS A 558 16.51 -11.08 40.88
CA LYS A 558 15.05 -11.25 40.78
C LYS A 558 14.45 -11.72 42.09
N ILE A 559 13.33 -11.11 42.50
CA ILE A 559 12.60 -11.53 43.68
C ILE A 559 11.74 -12.76 43.38
N LYS A 560 12.02 -13.88 44.06
CA LYS A 560 11.38 -15.20 43.77
C LYS A 560 9.84 -15.16 43.84
N LYS A 561 9.25 -14.24 44.58
CA LYS A 561 7.80 -14.10 44.77
C LYS A 561 7.14 -13.09 43.82
N SER A 562 7.90 -12.50 42.89
CA SER A 562 7.37 -11.53 41.93
C SER A 562 7.98 -11.69 40.56
N LYS A 563 7.13 -11.62 39.52
CA LYS A 563 7.60 -11.59 38.12
C LYS A 563 8.04 -10.18 37.68
N LYS A 564 7.65 -9.14 38.44
CA LYS A 564 7.83 -7.72 38.05
C LYS A 564 8.95 -7.01 38.78
N LEU A 565 9.42 -7.54 39.92
CA LEU A 565 10.29 -6.83 40.83
C LEU A 565 11.73 -7.32 40.75
N LEU A 566 12.67 -6.33 40.70
CA LEU A 566 14.11 -6.53 40.90
C LEU A 566 14.50 -5.94 42.26
N LYS A 567 15.39 -6.65 42.95
CA LYS A 567 16.06 -6.19 44.16
C LYS A 567 17.45 -5.68 43.78
N ILE A 568 17.70 -4.43 44.01
CA ILE A 568 18.84 -3.68 43.51
C ILE A 568 19.66 -3.15 44.71
N GLN A 569 20.96 -3.41 44.76
CA GLN A 569 21.89 -2.81 45.70
C GLN A 569 22.58 -1.63 45.02
N VAL A 570 22.54 -0.47 45.66
CA VAL A 570 23.09 0.77 45.11
C VAL A 570 24.16 1.30 46.06
N ASP A 571 25.36 1.50 45.54
CA ASP A 571 26.40 2.28 46.21
C ASP A 571 26.12 3.78 46.02
N ASP A 572 25.80 4.45 47.14
CA ASP A 572 25.50 5.88 47.17
C ASP A 572 26.61 6.69 47.88
N ALA A 573 27.80 6.10 48.07
CA ALA A 573 28.91 6.66 48.81
C ALA A 573 28.59 7.02 50.27
N ARG A 574 27.47 6.45 50.84
CA ARG A 574 27.00 6.72 52.22
C ARG A 574 26.59 5.46 52.96
N GLY A 575 27.16 4.32 52.61
CA GLY A 575 26.89 3.03 53.26
C GLY A 575 26.06 2.08 52.39
N GLY A 576 25.63 2.52 51.21
CA GLY A 576 24.82 1.74 50.29
C GLY A 576 23.36 1.62 50.68
N ARG A 577 22.50 1.26 49.75
CA ARG A 577 21.08 1.04 50.01
C ARG A 577 20.46 -0.02 49.10
N GLN A 578 19.39 -0.62 49.59
CA GLN A 578 18.57 -1.53 48.78
C GLN A 578 17.37 -0.77 48.22
N ILE A 579 17.13 -0.92 46.90
CA ILE A 579 15.95 -0.42 46.19
C ILE A 579 15.25 -1.60 45.55
N VAL A 580 13.91 -1.67 45.67
CA VAL A 580 13.07 -2.63 44.97
C VAL A 580 12.31 -1.89 43.88
N SER A 581 12.45 -2.33 42.61
CA SER A 581 11.84 -1.64 41.49
C SER A 581 11.07 -2.59 40.54
N GLY A 582 9.98 -2.11 39.98
CA GLY A 582 9.06 -2.85 39.10
C GLY A 582 9.53 -3.00 37.62
N ILE A 583 10.82 -3.18 37.41
CA ILE A 583 11.44 -3.16 36.07
C ILE A 583 11.91 -4.53 35.54
N ALA A 584 11.55 -5.63 36.23
CA ALA A 584 11.99 -6.99 35.86
C ALA A 584 11.45 -7.52 34.51
N GLU A 585 10.42 -6.88 33.98
CA GLU A 585 9.86 -7.19 32.64
C GLU A 585 10.68 -6.52 31.52
N TYR A 586 11.50 -5.50 31.86
CA TYR A 586 12.22 -4.67 30.89
C TYR A 586 13.75 -4.82 30.98
N TYR A 587 14.28 -5.28 32.13
CA TYR A 587 15.72 -5.40 32.39
C TYR A 587 16.06 -6.74 33.03
N THR A 588 17.17 -7.31 32.59
CA THR A 588 17.81 -8.40 33.34
C THR A 588 18.76 -7.84 34.40
N PRO A 589 19.06 -8.57 35.49
CA PRO A 589 20.00 -8.14 36.51
C PRO A 589 21.37 -7.74 35.93
N GLU A 590 21.86 -8.49 34.94
CA GLU A 590 23.18 -8.32 34.32
C GLU A 590 23.29 -7.00 33.53
N GLU A 591 22.19 -6.53 32.96
CA GLU A 591 22.13 -5.26 32.21
C GLU A 591 22.24 -4.03 33.11
N LEU A 592 21.90 -4.17 34.39
CA LEU A 592 21.84 -3.08 35.36
C LEU A 592 23.10 -2.95 36.19
N ILE A 593 23.81 -4.04 36.49
CA ILE A 593 25.03 -4.01 37.30
C ILE A 593 26.10 -3.14 36.66
N GLY A 594 26.71 -2.25 37.45
CA GLY A 594 27.71 -1.29 37.02
C GLY A 594 27.15 -0.03 36.34
N LYS A 595 25.81 0.11 36.26
CA LYS A 595 25.19 1.33 35.73
C LYS A 595 25.01 2.40 36.81
N LYS A 596 25.22 3.66 36.39
CA LYS A 596 24.94 4.84 37.23
C LYS A 596 23.51 5.27 37.03
N ILE A 597 22.83 5.52 38.14
CA ILE A 597 21.39 5.86 38.19
C ILE A 597 21.11 7.10 39.03
N ILE A 598 19.93 7.67 38.85
CA ILE A 598 19.35 8.67 39.74
C ILE A 598 18.26 7.98 40.59
N PHE A 599 18.20 8.30 41.87
CA PHE A 599 17.16 7.80 42.76
C PHE A 599 16.72 8.84 43.77
N VAL A 600 15.47 8.70 44.28
CA VAL A 600 14.96 9.48 45.40
C VAL A 600 15.49 8.89 46.69
N ALA A 601 16.29 9.68 47.42
CA ALA A 601 17.06 9.21 48.56
C ALA A 601 16.35 9.34 49.92
N ASN A 602 15.31 10.15 50.02
CA ASN A 602 14.61 10.48 51.25
C ASN A 602 13.17 9.99 51.30
N LEU A 603 12.84 8.93 50.61
CA LEU A 603 11.56 8.22 50.77
C LEU A 603 11.58 7.38 52.05
N ALA A 604 10.41 7.29 52.68
CA ALA A 604 10.22 6.37 53.80
C ALA A 604 10.43 4.92 53.30
N PRO A 605 11.13 4.06 54.08
CA PRO A 605 11.31 2.66 53.72
C PRO A 605 9.98 1.94 53.53
N ALA A 606 9.87 1.15 52.45
CA ALA A 606 8.67 0.37 52.14
C ALA A 606 9.01 -1.12 51.96
N LYS A 607 8.11 -2.02 52.35
CA LYS A 607 8.26 -3.47 52.10
C LYS A 607 7.50 -3.89 50.85
N LEU A 608 8.19 -4.42 49.84
CA LEU A 608 7.64 -4.90 48.59
C LEU A 608 7.97 -6.39 48.45
N CYS A 609 6.95 -7.25 48.43
CA CYS A 609 7.09 -8.72 48.37
C CYS A 609 8.03 -9.31 49.45
N GLY A 610 8.12 -8.68 50.61
CA GLY A 610 8.96 -9.10 51.73
C GLY A 610 10.35 -8.50 51.80
N GLU A 611 10.79 -7.79 50.76
CA GLU A 611 12.05 -7.06 50.68
C GLU A 611 11.85 -5.58 51.01
N GLU A 612 12.81 -4.99 51.74
CA GLU A 612 12.77 -3.58 52.11
C GLU A 612 13.35 -2.72 50.98
N SER A 613 12.66 -1.64 50.62
CA SER A 613 13.11 -0.64 49.63
C SER A 613 13.37 0.69 50.30
N ASN A 614 14.62 1.19 50.26
CA ASN A 614 15.09 2.44 50.84
C ASN A 614 15.36 3.50 49.79
N GLY A 615 14.37 3.77 48.92
CA GLY A 615 14.47 4.74 47.86
C GLY A 615 13.67 4.31 46.62
N MET A 616 13.66 5.16 45.64
CA MET A 616 12.96 4.92 44.36
C MET A 616 13.90 5.28 43.19
N LEU A 617 14.15 4.32 42.33
CA LEU A 617 14.86 4.50 41.08
C LEU A 617 14.02 5.38 40.13
N LEU A 618 14.65 6.33 39.42
CA LEU A 618 13.97 7.12 38.40
C LEU A 618 14.02 6.39 37.05
N ALA A 619 12.85 6.28 36.47
CA ALA A 619 12.64 5.74 35.13
C ALA A 619 11.55 6.55 34.42
N CYS A 620 11.53 6.52 33.10
CA CYS A 620 10.49 7.14 32.28
C CYS A 620 9.74 6.06 31.48
N ASP A 621 8.46 6.33 31.22
CA ASP A 621 7.66 5.55 30.30
C ASP A 621 8.06 5.91 28.86
N ALA A 622 8.57 4.93 28.11
CA ALA A 622 8.99 5.07 26.73
C ALA A 622 8.08 4.23 25.82
N GLY A 623 6.81 4.60 25.71
CA GLY A 623 5.76 3.85 25.03
C GLY A 623 5.38 2.55 25.77
N GLU A 624 5.67 1.39 25.18
CA GLU A 624 5.40 0.09 25.83
C GLU A 624 6.55 -0.39 26.73
N LYS A 625 7.59 0.42 26.92
CA LYS A 625 8.77 0.08 27.74
C LYS A 625 9.00 1.12 28.82
N VAL A 626 9.54 0.65 29.94
CA VAL A 626 10.06 1.51 31.00
C VAL A 626 11.57 1.65 30.79
N GLN A 627 12.08 2.89 30.75
CA GLN A 627 13.48 3.18 30.58
C GLN A 627 14.07 3.82 31.83
N VAL A 628 15.06 3.18 32.42
CA VAL A 628 15.82 3.71 33.56
C VAL A 628 16.65 4.91 33.13
N VAL A 629 16.66 5.96 33.93
CA VAL A 629 17.52 7.15 33.70
C VAL A 629 18.95 6.81 34.11
N PHE A 630 19.80 6.51 33.14
CA PHE A 630 21.21 6.24 33.35
C PHE A 630 22.05 7.52 33.21
N LEU A 631 23.15 7.57 33.97
CA LEU A 631 24.15 8.62 33.92
C LEU A 631 25.48 8.07 33.34
N ASP A 632 26.37 8.99 32.99
CA ASP A 632 27.72 8.65 32.55
C ASP A 632 28.50 7.94 33.66
N LYS A 633 29.37 7.00 33.28
CA LYS A 633 30.14 6.18 34.21
C LYS A 633 31.01 6.99 35.19
N ASP A 634 31.46 8.17 34.76
CA ASP A 634 32.33 9.05 35.55
C ASP A 634 31.56 9.89 36.57
N THR A 635 30.24 9.79 36.62
CA THR A 635 29.45 10.52 37.61
C THR A 635 29.74 10.00 39.04
N PRO A 636 30.16 10.85 39.97
CA PRO A 636 30.45 10.40 41.36
C PRO A 636 29.22 9.91 42.07
N ASN A 637 29.32 8.83 42.85
CA ASN A 637 28.23 8.32 43.67
C ASN A 637 27.89 9.34 44.79
N GLY A 638 26.61 9.41 45.16
CA GLY A 638 26.14 10.29 46.21
C GLY A 638 26.01 11.77 45.82
N SER A 639 26.29 12.14 44.56
CA SER A 639 26.12 13.51 44.08
C SER A 639 24.67 13.97 44.19
N THR A 640 24.47 15.25 44.49
CA THR A 640 23.13 15.86 44.51
C THR A 640 22.68 16.12 43.09
N VAL A 641 21.48 15.69 42.72
CA VAL A 641 20.78 16.05 41.51
C VAL A 641 19.82 17.20 41.82
N ARG A 642 19.84 18.23 40.98
CA ARG A 642 19.09 19.48 41.19
C ARG A 642 18.25 19.78 39.99
#